data_70dae9251a1f07ab795eb09ad8054a18
#
_entry.id   70dae9251a1f07ab795eb09ad8054a18
#
_cell.length_a   1.000
_cell.length_b   1.000
_cell.length_c   1.000
_cell.angle_alpha   90.00
_cell.angle_beta   90.00
_cell.angle_gamma   90.00
#
_symmetry.space_group_name_H-M   'P 1'
#
loop_
_entity.id
_entity.type
_entity.pdbx_description
1 polymer ?
#
loop_
_entity_poly.entity_id
_entity_poly.type
_entity_poly.pdbx_seq_one_letter_code
_entity_poly.pdbx_strand_id
1 'polypeptide(L)'
;MAEMDLFADERAADLAEADKLRREIRHNEYLYYVLDAPEITDAEYDRMMVRLRELEARYPDSIPADSPTQRVGGRASSQFTEVRHLEPLLSLGNVFSAEELRAFDERVRSGLPAGSKVEYVMEPKIDGLACSLIYENGKLVRAATRGDGVVGENVTANVRTIRSIPLTLKVPEGEAVPELLDVRGEVYMPRQAFMRLNEQRAERGESEFANPRNAAAGSLRQLDPQVTASRSLSFFAYYLVGEGAQPKHSESLALLARYGFKVSENYKVVENIDEAIKYIGDFNELRQGLSYDTDGAVIKVNDVYQQRILGATGKDPRWATAYKYPPEQAETTLEDIDWRVGRTGVLTPTAVLTPVKLSGSVISRATLHNEDFIRAKDIRIGDRVVINKAGEIIPEVLRVVVEKRTGDEKEVEIPNVCPECGWRVERQGEEAAIRCTNPHCPALGREGLIHFVSRDAMNIDGCGPSVINALLDAGLVRDAADLYSLRKDDLLKLERMGEKSADNLLAALAESKKNELDKLLFALGIRHVGAKVARILATEFGSMEKLQQAQPEELAQIRDIGDKIAESAVTWLNVPANIDLVERLAAAGLTMTFTPPASQEDNPFFGKTLVFTGTMPTLGRAEAKTMAQDVGAKVSGSVSKKTDYVIAGAEAGSKLEKAQQLGVTVIDEAEFLRLLKGE
;
A
#
# COMPACT_ATOMS: atom_id res chain seq x y z
N MET A 1 52.08 12.86 -28.90
CA MET A 1 51.44 14.02 -28.23
C MET A 1 50.28 14.59 -29.07
N ALA A 2 50.44 14.95 -30.34
CA ALA A 2 49.34 15.51 -31.13
C ALA A 2 48.13 14.59 -31.36
N GLU A 3 48.32 13.29 -31.51
CA GLU A 3 47.20 12.32 -31.64
C GLU A 3 46.42 12.13 -30.31
N MET A 4 47.10 12.16 -29.15
CA MET A 4 46.44 12.09 -27.83
C MET A 4 45.59 13.31 -27.54
N ASP A 5 46.02 14.51 -27.98
CA ASP A 5 45.24 15.76 -27.84
C ASP A 5 43.98 15.74 -28.73
N LEU A 6 44.06 15.17 -29.95
CA LEU A 6 42.89 15.10 -30.86
C LEU A 6 41.77 14.17 -30.32
N PHE A 7 42.12 13.03 -29.75
CA PHE A 7 41.15 12.09 -29.12
C PHE A 7 40.56 12.67 -27.83
N ALA A 8 41.30 13.46 -27.07
CA ALA A 8 40.80 14.13 -25.89
C ALA A 8 39.77 15.22 -26.24
N ASP A 9 40.04 15.98 -27.30
CA ASP A 9 39.12 17.02 -27.80
C ASP A 9 37.85 16.43 -28.41
N GLU A 10 37.94 15.30 -29.16
CA GLU A 10 36.78 14.60 -29.70
C GLU A 10 35.88 14.03 -28.57
N ARG A 11 36.48 13.40 -27.56
CA ARG A 11 35.75 12.90 -26.39
C ARG A 11 35.07 14.04 -25.64
N ALA A 12 35.70 15.16 -25.43
CA ALA A 12 35.11 16.31 -24.75
C ALA A 12 33.91 16.88 -25.55
N ALA A 13 34.02 16.94 -26.87
CA ALA A 13 32.93 17.38 -27.75
C ALA A 13 31.75 16.42 -27.72
N ASP A 14 31.98 15.09 -27.80
CA ASP A 14 30.97 14.05 -27.73
C ASP A 14 30.22 14.07 -26.38
N LEU A 15 30.96 14.26 -25.28
CA LEU A 15 30.34 14.35 -23.93
C LEU A 15 29.49 15.63 -23.79
N ALA A 16 29.95 16.74 -24.32
CA ALA A 16 29.20 18.01 -24.33
C ALA A 16 27.90 17.87 -25.16
N GLU A 17 27.96 17.19 -26.33
CA GLU A 17 26.79 16.88 -27.15
C GLU A 17 25.80 15.96 -26.38
N ALA A 18 26.31 14.93 -25.71
CA ALA A 18 25.49 14.03 -24.90
C ALA A 18 24.75 14.77 -23.79
N ASP A 19 25.41 15.68 -23.10
CA ASP A 19 24.81 16.51 -22.03
C ASP A 19 23.76 17.49 -22.57
N LYS A 20 24.00 18.06 -23.76
CA LYS A 20 23.00 18.86 -24.45
C LYS A 20 21.76 18.05 -24.81
N LEU A 21 21.94 16.88 -25.43
CA LEU A 21 20.84 15.98 -25.79
C LEU A 21 20.04 15.53 -24.57
N ARG A 22 20.70 15.19 -23.45
CA ARG A 22 20.00 14.84 -22.21
C ARG A 22 19.10 15.96 -21.73
N ARG A 23 19.55 17.22 -21.77
CA ARG A 23 18.74 18.39 -21.38
C ARG A 23 17.56 18.59 -22.33
N GLU A 24 17.79 18.52 -23.64
CA GLU A 24 16.75 18.71 -24.67
C GLU A 24 15.69 17.59 -24.59
N ILE A 25 16.11 16.33 -24.44
CA ILE A 25 15.17 15.19 -24.30
C ILE A 25 14.32 15.36 -23.04
N ARG A 26 14.92 15.68 -21.88
CA ARG A 26 14.18 15.92 -20.64
C ARG A 26 13.20 17.10 -20.74
N HIS A 27 13.59 18.16 -21.44
CA HIS A 27 12.69 19.29 -21.69
C HIS A 27 11.49 18.88 -22.52
N ASN A 28 11.68 18.14 -23.60
CA ASN A 28 10.59 17.67 -24.46
C ASN A 28 9.72 16.58 -23.80
N GLU A 29 10.32 15.71 -22.97
CA GLU A 29 9.52 14.79 -22.12
C GLU A 29 8.61 15.56 -21.16
N TYR A 30 9.09 16.64 -20.56
CA TYR A 30 8.27 17.48 -19.68
C TYR A 30 7.13 18.18 -20.43
N LEU A 31 7.41 18.74 -21.59
CA LEU A 31 6.39 19.38 -22.42
C LEU A 31 5.31 18.37 -22.84
N TYR A 32 5.71 17.18 -23.26
CA TYR A 32 4.79 16.15 -23.73
C TYR A 32 4.01 15.48 -22.59
N TYR A 33 4.71 14.95 -21.55
CA TYR A 33 4.09 14.08 -20.53
C TYR A 33 3.51 14.84 -19.33
N VAL A 34 3.96 16.06 -19.08
CA VAL A 34 3.52 16.87 -17.92
C VAL A 34 2.62 18.01 -18.34
N LEU A 35 3.00 18.78 -19.36
CA LEU A 35 2.25 19.95 -19.81
C LEU A 35 1.28 19.69 -20.98
N ASP A 36 1.34 18.48 -21.58
CA ASP A 36 0.52 18.13 -22.77
C ASP A 36 0.65 19.15 -23.93
N ALA A 37 1.85 19.72 -24.07
CA ALA A 37 2.18 20.77 -25.04
C ALA A 37 3.47 20.46 -25.79
N PRO A 38 3.48 19.43 -26.69
CA PRO A 38 4.67 19.04 -27.43
C PRO A 38 5.14 20.13 -28.40
N GLU A 39 6.44 20.42 -28.38
CA GLU A 39 7.09 21.37 -29.31
C GLU A 39 7.80 20.68 -30.47
N ILE A 40 8.09 19.37 -30.37
CA ILE A 40 8.75 18.57 -31.40
C ILE A 40 7.90 17.36 -31.77
N THR A 41 8.15 16.81 -32.95
CA THR A 41 7.52 15.57 -33.43
C THR A 41 8.14 14.32 -32.78
N ASP A 42 7.40 13.21 -32.74
CA ASP A 42 7.89 11.91 -32.25
C ASP A 42 9.17 11.48 -33.01
N ALA A 43 9.23 11.74 -34.32
CA ALA A 43 10.39 11.42 -35.15
C ALA A 43 11.64 12.27 -34.79
N GLU A 44 11.48 13.49 -34.32
CA GLU A 44 12.58 14.32 -33.84
C GLU A 44 13.07 13.85 -32.48
N TYR A 45 12.14 13.52 -31.59
CA TYR A 45 12.45 12.93 -30.29
C TYR A 45 13.22 11.60 -30.44
N ASP A 46 12.76 10.71 -31.32
CA ASP A 46 13.40 9.42 -31.57
C ASP A 46 14.84 9.60 -32.12
N ARG A 47 15.05 10.54 -33.00
CA ARG A 47 16.41 10.87 -33.53
C ARG A 47 17.35 11.31 -32.40
N MET A 48 16.89 12.18 -31.51
CA MET A 48 17.68 12.58 -30.34
C MET A 48 18.02 11.42 -29.43
N MET A 49 17.05 10.52 -29.18
CA MET A 49 17.26 9.32 -28.36
C MET A 49 18.25 8.34 -28.98
N VAL A 50 18.18 8.14 -30.32
CA VAL A 50 19.14 7.29 -31.04
C VAL A 50 20.54 7.88 -30.95
N ARG A 51 20.70 9.19 -31.20
CA ARG A 51 21.99 9.88 -31.15
C ARG A 51 22.59 9.83 -29.73
N LEU A 52 21.78 10.05 -28.71
CA LEU A 52 22.23 9.94 -27.30
C LEU A 52 22.74 8.52 -26.98
N ARG A 53 22.03 7.48 -27.42
CA ARG A 53 22.48 6.09 -27.24
C ARG A 53 23.80 5.78 -27.94
N GLU A 54 24.03 6.32 -29.14
CA GLU A 54 25.30 6.16 -29.86
C GLU A 54 26.47 6.79 -29.08
N LEU A 55 26.28 7.99 -28.56
CA LEU A 55 27.30 8.69 -27.77
C LEU A 55 27.58 7.95 -26.46
N GLU A 56 26.55 7.54 -25.76
CA GLU A 56 26.68 6.79 -24.49
C GLU A 56 27.30 5.40 -24.70
N ALA A 57 27.05 4.73 -25.83
CA ALA A 57 27.69 3.46 -26.16
C ALA A 57 29.21 3.61 -26.41
N ARG A 58 29.67 4.78 -26.87
CA ARG A 58 31.11 5.07 -27.02
C ARG A 58 31.80 5.29 -25.66
N TYR A 59 31.07 5.86 -24.68
CA TYR A 59 31.63 6.24 -23.37
C TYR A 59 30.77 5.70 -22.22
N PRO A 60 30.69 4.37 -22.00
CA PRO A 60 29.82 3.75 -21.00
C PRO A 60 30.05 4.27 -19.58
N ASP A 61 31.30 4.60 -19.23
CA ASP A 61 31.67 5.09 -17.90
C ASP A 61 31.16 6.54 -17.61
N SER A 62 30.67 7.24 -18.64
CA SER A 62 30.17 8.62 -18.54
C SER A 62 28.65 8.70 -18.47
N ILE A 63 27.95 7.58 -18.43
CA ILE A 63 26.48 7.53 -18.42
C ILE A 63 25.98 7.83 -17.00
N PRO A 64 25.32 8.98 -16.76
CA PRO A 64 24.75 9.26 -15.46
C PRO A 64 23.51 8.40 -15.22
N ALA A 65 23.30 8.01 -13.95
CA ALA A 65 22.15 7.15 -13.57
C ALA A 65 20.78 7.76 -13.90
N ASP A 66 20.72 9.08 -14.09
CA ASP A 66 19.52 9.83 -14.43
C ASP A 66 19.43 10.16 -15.94
N SER A 67 20.25 9.53 -16.81
CA SER A 67 20.11 9.67 -18.26
C SER A 67 18.72 9.19 -18.73
N PRO A 68 18.08 9.87 -19.70
CA PRO A 68 16.85 9.37 -20.33
C PRO A 68 16.97 7.95 -20.88
N THR A 69 18.17 7.53 -21.32
CA THR A 69 18.43 6.17 -21.81
C THR A 69 18.42 5.12 -20.72
N GLN A 70 18.59 5.51 -19.45
CA GLN A 70 18.59 4.60 -18.28
C GLN A 70 17.20 4.38 -17.66
N ARG A 71 16.14 4.99 -18.23
CA ARG A 71 14.77 4.78 -17.72
C ARG A 71 14.32 3.32 -17.78
N VAL A 72 14.81 2.53 -18.74
CA VAL A 72 14.43 1.13 -18.99
C VAL A 72 15.63 0.20 -18.80
N GLY A 73 16.51 0.46 -17.83
CA GLY A 73 17.78 -0.24 -17.63
C GLY A 73 17.81 -1.34 -16.57
N GLY A 74 16.66 -1.74 -15.99
CA GLY A 74 16.61 -2.78 -14.94
C GLY A 74 16.59 -4.20 -15.51
N ARG A 75 17.31 -5.15 -14.85
CA ARG A 75 17.09 -6.59 -15.07
C ARG A 75 15.79 -7.02 -14.37
N ALA A 76 15.10 -8.02 -14.92
CA ALA A 76 13.97 -8.64 -14.26
C ALA A 76 14.38 -9.14 -12.87
N SER A 77 13.64 -8.74 -11.83
CA SER A 77 13.85 -9.19 -10.46
C SER A 77 13.12 -10.50 -10.20
N SER A 78 13.54 -11.25 -9.20
CA SER A 78 12.77 -12.41 -8.72
C SER A 78 11.70 -12.03 -7.69
N GLN A 79 11.88 -10.91 -6.98
CA GLN A 79 10.99 -10.39 -5.94
C GLN A 79 11.18 -8.89 -5.77
N PHE A 80 10.17 -8.21 -5.21
CA PHE A 80 10.31 -6.84 -4.73
C PHE A 80 10.87 -6.85 -3.31
N THR A 81 11.87 -6.01 -3.06
CA THR A 81 12.36 -5.77 -1.69
C THR A 81 11.40 -4.85 -0.93
N GLU A 82 11.34 -5.00 0.37
CA GLU A 82 10.57 -4.12 1.23
C GLU A 82 11.28 -2.78 1.46
N VAL A 83 10.49 -1.72 1.56
CA VAL A 83 10.95 -0.36 1.84
C VAL A 83 10.09 0.24 2.93
N ARG A 84 10.70 0.68 4.02
CA ARG A 84 10.02 1.46 5.05
C ARG A 84 9.88 2.92 4.62
N HIS A 85 8.70 3.49 4.80
CA HIS A 85 8.44 4.90 4.50
C HIS A 85 9.07 5.82 5.56
N LEU A 86 9.51 7.01 5.13
CA LEU A 86 10.05 8.05 6.04
C LEU A 86 9.01 8.53 7.05
N GLU A 87 7.78 8.69 6.60
CA GLU A 87 6.59 8.94 7.41
C GLU A 87 5.47 8.00 6.93
N PRO A 88 4.55 7.55 7.80
CA PRO A 88 3.47 6.67 7.38
C PRO A 88 2.65 7.23 6.22
N LEU A 89 2.34 6.39 5.26
CA LEU A 89 1.50 6.70 4.09
C LEU A 89 0.05 6.34 4.43
N LEU A 90 -0.63 7.30 5.10
CA LEU A 90 -1.95 7.10 5.67
C LEU A 90 -3.03 6.94 4.59
N SER A 91 -4.11 6.26 4.95
CA SER A 91 -5.35 6.26 4.19
C SER A 91 -6.11 7.58 4.37
N LEU A 92 -7.24 7.74 3.70
CA LEU A 92 -8.15 8.86 3.92
C LEU A 92 -9.48 8.32 4.44
N GLY A 93 -10.05 8.98 5.45
CA GLY A 93 -11.42 8.76 5.86
C GLY A 93 -12.37 9.11 4.71
N ASN A 94 -13.51 8.41 4.59
CA ASN A 94 -14.49 8.69 3.54
C ASN A 94 -15.69 9.42 4.12
N VAL A 95 -16.25 10.34 3.31
CA VAL A 95 -17.53 11.03 3.53
C VAL A 95 -18.35 10.96 2.24
N PHE A 96 -19.66 10.86 2.36
CA PHE A 96 -20.58 10.58 1.24
C PHE A 96 -21.68 11.64 1.10
N SER A 97 -21.76 12.60 2.02
CA SER A 97 -22.78 13.64 2.01
C SER A 97 -22.23 15.01 2.45
N ALA A 98 -22.97 16.07 2.16
CA ALA A 98 -22.65 17.42 2.59
C ALA A 98 -22.69 17.55 4.12
N GLU A 99 -23.59 16.83 4.80
CA GLU A 99 -23.72 16.79 6.26
C GLU A 99 -22.48 16.17 6.90
N GLU A 100 -22.01 15.05 6.37
CA GLU A 100 -20.77 14.41 6.85
C GLU A 100 -19.55 15.30 6.63
N LEU A 101 -19.55 16.07 5.54
CA LEU A 101 -18.48 17.03 5.24
C LEU A 101 -18.49 18.21 6.22
N ARG A 102 -19.69 18.73 6.60
CA ARG A 102 -19.81 19.73 7.66
C ARG A 102 -19.38 19.19 9.02
N ALA A 103 -19.74 17.94 9.33
CA ALA A 103 -19.24 17.28 10.55
C ALA A 103 -17.71 17.09 10.56
N PHE A 104 -17.09 16.91 9.39
CA PHE A 104 -15.63 16.94 9.26
C PHE A 104 -15.07 18.33 9.58
N ASP A 105 -15.63 19.41 9.02
CA ASP A 105 -15.22 20.80 9.32
C ASP A 105 -15.35 21.13 10.81
N GLU A 106 -16.43 20.70 11.46
CA GLU A 106 -16.63 20.89 12.91
C GLU A 106 -15.52 20.18 13.71
N ARG A 107 -15.15 18.95 13.35
CA ARG A 107 -14.03 18.23 13.98
C ARG A 107 -12.69 18.92 13.78
N VAL A 108 -12.43 19.44 12.58
CA VAL A 108 -11.22 20.22 12.27
C VAL A 108 -11.17 21.47 13.15
N ARG A 109 -12.25 22.26 13.18
CA ARG A 109 -12.32 23.50 13.98
C ARG A 109 -12.21 23.25 15.47
N SER A 110 -12.83 22.19 15.98
CA SER A 110 -12.73 21.82 17.40
C SER A 110 -11.34 21.34 17.82
N GLY A 111 -10.55 20.82 16.88
CA GLY A 111 -9.17 20.41 17.09
C GLY A 111 -8.13 21.53 17.02
N LEU A 112 -8.55 22.74 16.66
CA LEU A 112 -7.70 23.91 16.49
C LEU A 112 -7.97 24.98 17.57
N PRO A 113 -7.04 25.91 17.84
CA PRO A 113 -7.28 27.04 18.73
C PRO A 113 -8.50 27.86 18.32
N ALA A 114 -9.27 28.35 19.29
CA ALA A 114 -10.47 29.14 19.04
C ALA A 114 -10.16 30.37 18.15
N GLY A 115 -11.01 30.59 17.12
CA GLY A 115 -10.84 31.69 16.17
C GLY A 115 -9.86 31.42 15.03
N SER A 116 -9.31 30.21 14.91
CA SER A 116 -8.45 29.83 13.79
C SER A 116 -9.20 29.95 12.45
N LYS A 117 -8.60 30.64 11.48
CA LYS A 117 -9.07 30.61 10.09
C LYS A 117 -8.68 29.26 9.46
N VAL A 118 -9.63 28.54 8.87
CA VAL A 118 -9.39 27.29 8.17
C VAL A 118 -9.70 27.45 6.71
N GLU A 119 -8.71 27.27 5.86
CA GLU A 119 -8.83 27.16 4.39
C GLU A 119 -8.66 25.69 3.99
N TYR A 120 -9.31 25.28 2.92
CA TYR A 120 -9.17 23.93 2.38
C TYR A 120 -8.58 23.94 0.97
N VAL A 121 -7.86 22.88 0.63
CA VAL A 121 -7.50 22.54 -0.75
C VAL A 121 -8.36 21.37 -1.18
N MET A 122 -9.07 21.57 -2.29
CA MET A 122 -9.87 20.56 -2.97
C MET A 122 -9.04 19.98 -4.10
N GLU A 123 -8.94 18.68 -4.19
CA GLU A 123 -8.18 17.97 -5.22
C GLU A 123 -9.02 16.83 -5.81
N PRO A 124 -8.88 16.49 -7.11
CA PRO A 124 -9.41 15.25 -7.65
C PRO A 124 -8.83 14.05 -6.91
N LYS A 125 -9.67 13.10 -6.51
CA LYS A 125 -9.23 11.82 -6.00
C LYS A 125 -8.94 10.89 -7.17
N ILE A 126 -7.66 10.87 -7.58
CA ILE A 126 -7.22 10.03 -8.71
C ILE A 126 -7.39 8.56 -8.34
N ASP A 127 -7.94 7.77 -9.25
CA ASP A 127 -8.11 6.33 -9.05
C ASP A 127 -6.94 5.54 -9.63
N GLY A 128 -5.97 5.22 -8.78
CA GLY A 128 -4.72 4.58 -9.14
C GLY A 128 -4.07 3.82 -7.99
N LEU A 129 -2.75 3.89 -7.91
CA LEU A 129 -1.92 3.28 -6.89
C LEU A 129 -1.02 4.33 -6.24
N ALA A 130 -1.19 4.53 -4.94
CA ALA A 130 -0.35 5.46 -4.18
C ALA A 130 1.12 5.03 -4.16
N CYS A 131 2.01 5.99 -4.40
CA CYS A 131 3.45 5.77 -4.46
C CYS A 131 4.20 6.93 -3.77
N SER A 132 5.25 6.60 -3.02
CA SER A 132 6.23 7.53 -2.44
C SER A 132 7.48 7.53 -3.30
N LEU A 133 8.00 8.72 -3.62
CA LEU A 133 9.18 8.96 -4.43
C LEU A 133 10.21 9.72 -3.60
N ILE A 134 11.37 9.12 -3.38
CA ILE A 134 12.45 9.73 -2.62
C ILE A 134 13.50 10.28 -3.58
N TYR A 135 13.77 11.57 -3.42
CA TYR A 135 14.84 12.28 -4.12
C TYR A 135 15.93 12.68 -3.14
N GLU A 136 17.17 12.37 -3.49
CA GLU A 136 18.37 12.83 -2.78
C GLU A 136 19.19 13.72 -3.71
N ASN A 137 19.54 14.90 -3.24
CA ASN A 137 20.25 15.91 -4.04
C ASN A 137 19.60 16.13 -5.42
N GLY A 138 18.26 16.20 -5.43
CA GLY A 138 17.47 16.41 -6.63
C GLY A 138 17.33 15.21 -7.58
N LYS A 139 17.85 14.03 -7.26
CA LYS A 139 17.79 12.82 -8.09
C LYS A 139 16.90 11.75 -7.48
N LEU A 140 16.09 11.08 -8.30
CA LEU A 140 15.24 9.96 -7.85
C LEU A 140 16.11 8.76 -7.47
N VAL A 141 16.13 8.44 -6.18
CA VAL A 141 16.89 7.30 -5.64
C VAL A 141 16.02 6.11 -5.30
N ARG A 142 14.75 6.34 -4.88
CA ARG A 142 13.88 5.26 -4.43
C ARG A 142 12.41 5.58 -4.68
N ALA A 143 11.63 4.54 -5.01
CA ALA A 143 10.19 4.61 -5.08
C ALA A 143 9.56 3.37 -4.43
N ALA A 144 8.47 3.57 -3.68
CA ALA A 144 7.79 2.50 -2.98
C ALA A 144 6.27 2.61 -3.09
N THR A 145 5.59 1.46 -3.20
CA THR A 145 4.12 1.39 -3.07
C THR A 145 3.71 1.68 -1.63
N ARG A 146 2.44 2.03 -1.39
CA ARG A 146 1.93 2.28 -0.04
C ARG A 146 2.15 1.09 0.91
N GLY A 147 1.97 -0.15 0.43
CA GLY A 147 1.99 -1.33 1.30
C GLY A 147 0.92 -1.25 2.40
N ASP A 148 1.32 -1.52 3.65
CA ASP A 148 0.48 -1.38 4.84
C ASP A 148 0.43 0.07 5.39
N GLY A 149 1.13 0.99 4.73
CA GLY A 149 1.30 2.38 5.12
C GLY A 149 2.60 2.66 5.86
N VAL A 150 3.28 1.66 6.40
CA VAL A 150 4.58 1.75 7.06
C VAL A 150 5.67 1.15 6.18
N VAL A 151 5.40 0.00 5.57
CA VAL A 151 6.30 -0.73 4.67
C VAL A 151 5.62 -0.95 3.34
N GLY A 152 6.30 -0.61 2.25
CA GLY A 152 5.85 -0.82 0.88
C GLY A 152 6.83 -1.66 0.06
N GLU A 153 6.46 -1.98 -1.17
CA GLU A 153 7.31 -2.69 -2.13
C GLU A 153 8.19 -1.70 -2.90
N ASN A 154 9.48 -2.00 -3.03
CA ASN A 154 10.41 -1.21 -3.83
C ASN A 154 10.11 -1.36 -5.32
N VAL A 155 9.54 -0.34 -5.91
CA VAL A 155 9.18 -0.28 -7.34
C VAL A 155 10.03 0.72 -8.13
N THR A 156 11.22 1.06 -7.63
CA THR A 156 12.08 2.10 -8.20
C THR A 156 12.37 1.87 -9.68
N ALA A 157 12.74 0.64 -10.07
CA ALA A 157 13.03 0.32 -11.47
C ALA A 157 11.81 0.53 -12.38
N ASN A 158 10.62 0.18 -11.91
CA ASN A 158 9.36 0.32 -12.63
C ASN A 158 8.95 1.80 -12.72
N VAL A 159 9.03 2.54 -11.61
CA VAL A 159 8.71 3.98 -11.55
C VAL A 159 9.61 4.79 -12.50
N ARG A 160 10.88 4.44 -12.61
CA ARG A 160 11.80 5.10 -13.56
C ARG A 160 11.33 5.06 -15.00
N THR A 161 10.52 4.08 -15.36
CA THR A 161 9.93 3.96 -16.72
C THR A 161 8.77 4.92 -16.96
N ILE A 162 8.18 5.49 -15.90
CA ILE A 162 7.04 6.43 -15.99
C ILE A 162 7.58 7.81 -16.37
N ARG A 163 7.29 8.23 -17.60
CA ARG A 163 7.89 9.45 -18.18
C ARG A 163 7.42 10.75 -17.53
N SER A 164 6.23 10.79 -16.93
CA SER A 164 5.74 11.93 -16.16
C SER A 164 6.43 12.12 -14.80
N ILE A 165 7.30 11.20 -14.39
CA ILE A 165 8.11 11.31 -13.17
C ILE A 165 9.52 11.81 -13.56
N PRO A 166 9.96 12.97 -13.06
CA PRO A 166 11.32 13.47 -13.32
C PRO A 166 12.35 12.59 -12.63
N LEU A 167 13.37 12.11 -13.34
CA LEU A 167 14.51 11.42 -12.73
C LEU A 167 15.43 12.40 -11.99
N THR A 168 15.42 13.66 -12.40
CA THR A 168 16.11 14.78 -11.75
C THR A 168 15.13 15.93 -11.65
N LEU A 169 15.05 16.55 -10.47
CA LEU A 169 14.18 17.70 -10.24
C LEU A 169 14.58 18.89 -11.09
N LYS A 170 13.60 19.63 -11.61
CA LYS A 170 13.80 20.92 -12.26
C LYS A 170 13.84 22.01 -11.20
N VAL A 171 15.01 22.20 -10.59
CA VAL A 171 15.19 23.28 -9.62
C VAL A 171 15.47 24.57 -10.37
N PRO A 172 14.71 25.67 -10.11
CA PRO A 172 14.98 26.97 -10.74
C PRO A 172 16.40 27.47 -10.48
N GLU A 173 16.95 28.19 -11.44
CA GLU A 173 18.30 28.75 -11.33
C GLU A 173 18.38 29.70 -10.13
N GLY A 174 19.39 29.51 -9.28
CA GLY A 174 19.59 30.27 -8.04
C GLY A 174 18.84 29.71 -6.80
N GLU A 175 17.99 28.68 -6.94
CA GLU A 175 17.41 27.97 -5.79
C GLU A 175 18.33 26.80 -5.37
N ALA A 176 18.34 26.50 -4.07
CA ALA A 176 19.11 25.37 -3.56
C ALA A 176 18.41 24.04 -3.92
N VAL A 177 19.20 23.07 -4.39
CA VAL A 177 18.69 21.71 -4.63
C VAL A 177 18.34 21.06 -3.27
N PRO A 178 17.13 20.52 -3.09
CA PRO A 178 16.77 19.83 -1.85
C PRO A 178 17.69 18.64 -1.59
N GLU A 179 18.22 18.52 -0.37
CA GLU A 179 19.05 17.39 0.02
C GLU A 179 18.22 16.09 0.05
N LEU A 180 17.01 16.15 0.61
CA LEU A 180 16.07 15.03 0.68
C LEU A 180 14.66 15.55 0.44
N LEU A 181 13.92 14.89 -0.44
CA LEU A 181 12.52 15.19 -0.74
C LEU A 181 11.73 13.89 -0.84
N ASP A 182 10.63 13.77 -0.09
CA ASP A 182 9.64 12.68 -0.24
C ASP A 182 8.39 13.24 -0.91
N VAL A 183 8.17 12.84 -2.16
CA VAL A 183 7.01 13.23 -2.97
C VAL A 183 6.03 12.07 -3.02
N ARG A 184 4.79 12.32 -2.61
CA ARG A 184 3.72 11.33 -2.70
C ARG A 184 2.76 11.67 -3.82
N GLY A 185 2.30 10.64 -4.51
CA GLY A 185 1.41 10.80 -5.63
C GLY A 185 0.70 9.51 -6.00
N GLU A 186 -0.09 9.59 -7.05
CA GLU A 186 -0.85 8.46 -7.57
C GLU A 186 -0.31 8.05 -8.93
N VAL A 187 0.12 6.80 -9.06
CA VAL A 187 0.40 6.17 -10.35
C VAL A 187 -0.94 5.70 -10.93
N TYR A 188 -1.25 6.13 -12.13
CA TYR A 188 -2.50 5.79 -12.79
C TYR A 188 -2.30 5.41 -14.25
N MET A 189 -3.32 4.80 -14.86
CA MET A 189 -3.34 4.50 -16.29
C MET A 189 -4.36 5.42 -16.97
N PRO A 190 -3.96 6.25 -17.96
CA PRO A 190 -4.89 7.04 -18.77
C PRO A 190 -5.92 6.14 -19.46
N ARG A 191 -7.18 6.62 -19.60
CA ARG A 191 -8.28 5.84 -20.21
C ARG A 191 -7.93 5.30 -21.60
N GLN A 192 -7.28 6.10 -22.45
CA GLN A 192 -6.86 5.65 -23.77
C GLN A 192 -5.80 4.54 -23.73
N ALA A 193 -4.84 4.62 -22.78
CA ALA A 193 -3.83 3.59 -22.58
C ALA A 193 -4.46 2.29 -22.10
N PHE A 194 -5.45 2.38 -21.21
CA PHE A 194 -6.22 1.24 -20.71
C PHE A 194 -6.99 0.54 -21.83
N MET A 195 -7.69 1.29 -22.70
CA MET A 195 -8.42 0.71 -23.85
C MET A 195 -7.47 -0.04 -24.77
N ARG A 196 -6.36 0.61 -25.17
CA ARG A 196 -5.33 -0.03 -26.04
C ARG A 196 -4.74 -1.28 -25.40
N LEU A 197 -4.49 -1.26 -24.09
CA LEU A 197 -3.95 -2.41 -23.38
C LEU A 197 -4.93 -3.59 -23.42
N ASN A 198 -6.22 -3.37 -23.16
CA ASN A 198 -7.23 -4.42 -23.18
C ASN A 198 -7.47 -4.96 -24.59
N GLU A 199 -7.48 -4.11 -25.63
CA GLU A 199 -7.51 -4.54 -27.05
C GLU A 199 -6.36 -5.52 -27.36
N GLN A 200 -5.12 -5.16 -26.98
CA GLN A 200 -3.94 -6.02 -27.19
C GLN A 200 -4.02 -7.34 -26.41
N ARG A 201 -4.61 -7.32 -25.19
CA ARG A 201 -4.80 -8.53 -24.39
C ARG A 201 -5.86 -9.44 -25.01
N ALA A 202 -6.98 -8.87 -25.47
CA ALA A 202 -8.02 -9.61 -26.18
C ALA A 202 -7.48 -10.29 -27.46
N GLU A 203 -6.66 -9.58 -28.25
CA GLU A 203 -6.00 -10.12 -29.45
C GLU A 203 -5.08 -11.32 -29.13
N ARG A 204 -4.47 -11.33 -27.92
CA ARG A 204 -3.62 -12.43 -27.45
C ARG A 204 -4.38 -13.53 -26.71
N GLY A 205 -5.71 -13.40 -26.57
CA GLY A 205 -6.54 -14.33 -25.79
C GLY A 205 -6.29 -14.29 -24.29
N GLU A 206 -5.73 -13.17 -23.79
CA GLU A 206 -5.51 -12.95 -22.36
C GLU A 206 -6.73 -12.29 -21.72
N SER A 207 -6.94 -12.52 -20.40
CA SER A 207 -8.01 -11.84 -19.66
C SER A 207 -7.79 -10.33 -19.61
N GLU A 208 -8.81 -9.55 -19.93
CA GLU A 208 -8.79 -8.09 -19.84
C GLU A 208 -8.73 -7.62 -18.37
N PHE A 209 -8.15 -6.44 -18.17
CA PHE A 209 -8.22 -5.76 -16.87
C PHE A 209 -9.61 -5.17 -16.67
N ALA A 210 -10.12 -5.26 -15.44
CA ALA A 210 -11.47 -4.79 -15.11
C ALA A 210 -11.63 -3.25 -15.13
N ASN A 211 -10.56 -2.51 -14.77
CA ASN A 211 -10.56 -1.06 -14.72
C ASN A 211 -9.12 -0.50 -14.81
N PRO A 212 -8.96 0.83 -15.08
CA PRO A 212 -7.65 1.47 -15.16
C PRO A 212 -6.80 1.35 -13.89
N ARG A 213 -7.42 1.37 -12.70
CA ARG A 213 -6.73 1.19 -11.41
C ARG A 213 -6.06 -0.18 -11.29
N ASN A 214 -6.80 -1.25 -11.59
CA ASN A 214 -6.26 -2.61 -11.56
C ASN A 214 -5.17 -2.80 -12.62
N ALA A 215 -5.35 -2.19 -13.78
CA ALA A 215 -4.35 -2.19 -14.84
C ALA A 215 -3.07 -1.44 -14.41
N ALA A 216 -3.19 -0.29 -13.76
CA ALA A 216 -2.06 0.48 -13.24
C ALA A 216 -1.32 -0.31 -12.14
N ALA A 217 -2.04 -0.84 -11.15
CA ALA A 217 -1.46 -1.63 -10.07
C ALA A 217 -0.74 -2.88 -10.58
N GLY A 218 -1.39 -3.65 -11.47
CA GLY A 218 -0.79 -4.84 -12.08
C GLY A 218 0.40 -4.52 -12.99
N SER A 219 0.43 -3.34 -13.61
CA SER A 219 1.53 -2.89 -14.46
C SER A 219 2.72 -2.36 -13.64
N LEU A 220 2.48 -1.64 -12.56
CA LEU A 220 3.55 -1.13 -11.70
C LEU A 220 4.27 -2.25 -10.95
N ARG A 221 3.59 -3.35 -10.66
CA ARG A 221 4.11 -4.51 -9.91
C ARG A 221 4.58 -5.65 -10.83
N GLN A 222 5.10 -5.31 -12.01
CA GLN A 222 5.77 -6.28 -12.89
C GLN A 222 7.21 -6.48 -12.45
N LEU A 223 7.67 -7.72 -12.42
CA LEU A 223 9.07 -8.05 -12.08
C LEU A 223 10.06 -7.58 -13.15
N ASP A 224 9.60 -7.46 -14.40
CA ASP A 224 10.36 -6.89 -15.51
C ASP A 224 9.92 -5.43 -15.78
N PRO A 225 10.78 -4.43 -15.55
CA PRO A 225 10.50 -3.04 -15.83
C PRO A 225 10.17 -2.74 -17.30
N GLN A 226 10.60 -3.57 -18.24
CA GLN A 226 10.28 -3.40 -19.66
C GLN A 226 8.77 -3.58 -19.90
N VAL A 227 8.14 -4.50 -19.19
CA VAL A 227 6.68 -4.67 -19.22
C VAL A 227 5.99 -3.41 -18.72
N THR A 228 6.44 -2.84 -17.60
CA THR A 228 5.91 -1.57 -17.06
C THR A 228 6.07 -0.43 -18.07
N ALA A 229 7.24 -0.32 -18.71
CA ALA A 229 7.52 0.69 -19.72
C ALA A 229 6.54 0.65 -20.90
N SER A 230 6.09 -0.55 -21.31
CA SER A 230 5.14 -0.75 -22.40
C SER A 230 3.69 -0.36 -22.05
N ARG A 231 3.37 -0.09 -20.76
CA ARG A 231 2.01 0.09 -20.26
C ARG A 231 1.50 1.53 -20.23
N SER A 232 2.32 2.50 -20.59
CA SER A 232 1.96 3.94 -20.66
C SER A 232 1.34 4.46 -19.34
N LEU A 233 1.96 4.15 -18.20
CA LEU A 233 1.57 4.69 -16.89
C LEU A 233 1.89 6.18 -16.80
N SER A 234 1.15 6.90 -15.96
CA SER A 234 1.38 8.30 -15.61
C SER A 234 1.30 8.51 -14.10
N PHE A 235 1.68 9.69 -13.62
CA PHE A 235 1.77 10.00 -12.21
C PHE A 235 1.27 11.42 -11.93
N PHE A 236 0.45 11.59 -10.88
CA PHE A 236 0.12 12.88 -10.30
C PHE A 236 0.72 13.01 -8.92
N ALA A 237 1.53 14.04 -8.70
CA ALA A 237 2.00 14.41 -7.36
C ALA A 237 0.89 15.15 -6.61
N TYR A 238 0.63 14.76 -5.35
CA TYR A 238 -0.41 15.35 -4.54
C TYR A 238 0.01 15.71 -3.10
N TYR A 239 1.24 15.37 -2.68
CA TYR A 239 1.70 15.70 -1.33
C TYR A 239 3.22 15.72 -1.25
N LEU A 240 3.73 16.63 -0.44
CA LEU A 240 5.15 16.80 -0.14
C LEU A 240 5.38 16.62 1.35
N VAL A 241 6.27 15.72 1.71
CA VAL A 241 6.53 15.33 3.11
C VAL A 241 7.81 15.96 3.62
N GLY A 242 7.81 16.31 4.91
CA GLY A 242 9.01 16.70 5.64
C GLY A 242 9.42 18.13 5.43
N GLU A 243 10.75 18.37 5.41
CA GLU A 243 11.33 19.73 5.40
C GLU A 243 11.12 20.51 4.10
N GLY A 244 10.79 19.80 3.00
CA GLY A 244 10.42 20.42 1.73
C GLY A 244 9.01 20.99 1.70
N ALA A 245 8.14 20.62 2.65
CA ALA A 245 6.77 21.11 2.71
C ALA A 245 6.73 22.63 2.96
N GLN A 246 5.94 23.32 2.15
CA GLN A 246 5.74 24.77 2.28
C GLN A 246 4.73 25.05 3.43
N PRO A 247 4.62 26.31 3.92
CA PRO A 247 3.65 26.66 4.95
C PRO A 247 2.21 26.32 4.57
N LYS A 248 1.86 26.39 3.29
CA LYS A 248 0.55 25.97 2.76
C LYS A 248 0.70 24.76 1.83
N HIS A 249 -0.27 23.87 1.90
CA HIS A 249 -0.32 22.70 1.01
C HIS A 249 -0.43 23.09 -0.47
N SER A 250 -1.20 24.13 -0.78
CA SER A 250 -1.30 24.69 -2.14
C SER A 250 0.04 25.23 -2.66
N GLU A 251 0.88 25.78 -1.79
CA GLU A 251 2.23 26.22 -2.14
C GLU A 251 3.16 25.02 -2.39
N SER A 252 2.99 23.94 -1.64
CA SER A 252 3.71 22.68 -1.89
C SER A 252 3.33 22.07 -3.24
N LEU A 253 2.04 22.12 -3.65
CA LEU A 253 1.62 21.69 -4.99
C LEU A 253 2.25 22.56 -6.09
N ALA A 254 2.28 23.88 -5.91
CA ALA A 254 2.92 24.79 -6.84
C ALA A 254 4.45 24.54 -6.94
N LEU A 255 5.10 24.21 -5.82
CA LEU A 255 6.52 23.84 -5.79
C LEU A 255 6.77 22.53 -6.55
N LEU A 256 5.92 21.50 -6.35
CA LEU A 256 6.00 20.25 -7.07
C LEU A 256 5.89 20.44 -8.59
N ALA A 257 4.97 21.31 -9.04
CA ALA A 257 4.86 21.66 -10.47
C ALA A 257 6.14 22.33 -10.99
N ARG A 258 6.74 23.26 -10.22
CA ARG A 258 8.04 23.89 -10.58
C ARG A 258 9.18 22.87 -10.65
N TYR A 259 9.17 21.85 -9.79
CA TYR A 259 10.16 20.79 -9.81
C TYR A 259 9.95 19.75 -10.95
N GLY A 260 8.93 19.95 -11.79
CA GLY A 260 8.68 19.16 -12.98
C GLY A 260 7.72 17.98 -12.80
N PHE A 261 7.00 17.94 -11.69
CA PHE A 261 5.92 16.95 -11.51
C PHE A 261 4.63 17.41 -12.18
N LYS A 262 3.87 16.43 -12.66
CA LYS A 262 2.48 16.65 -13.03
C LYS A 262 1.65 16.77 -11.75
N VAL A 263 1.02 17.93 -11.56
CA VAL A 263 0.05 18.22 -10.50
C VAL A 263 -1.31 18.43 -11.17
N SER A 264 -2.39 18.04 -10.53
CA SER A 264 -3.73 18.24 -11.10
C SER A 264 -4.02 19.73 -11.25
N GLU A 265 -4.42 20.16 -12.43
CA GLU A 265 -4.87 21.55 -12.69
C GLU A 265 -6.25 21.84 -12.08
N ASN A 266 -6.98 20.78 -11.71
CA ASN A 266 -8.30 20.88 -11.13
C ASN A 266 -8.30 21.03 -9.60
N TYR A 267 -7.14 21.27 -8.95
CA TYR A 267 -7.15 21.60 -7.55
C TYR A 267 -7.62 23.05 -7.34
N LYS A 268 -8.27 23.31 -6.21
CA LYS A 268 -8.79 24.64 -5.85
C LYS A 268 -8.62 24.90 -4.36
N VAL A 269 -8.14 26.10 -4.03
CA VAL A 269 -8.18 26.59 -2.64
C VAL A 269 -9.56 27.22 -2.39
N VAL A 270 -10.18 26.85 -1.27
CA VAL A 270 -11.50 27.34 -0.85
C VAL A 270 -11.44 27.84 0.59
N GLU A 271 -12.20 28.91 0.89
CA GLU A 271 -12.12 29.59 2.18
C GLU A 271 -12.93 28.92 3.30
N ASN A 272 -13.88 28.05 2.93
CA ASN A 272 -14.80 27.40 3.86
C ASN A 272 -15.39 26.12 3.29
N ILE A 273 -16.12 25.39 4.15
CA ILE A 273 -16.69 24.09 3.77
C ILE A 273 -17.84 24.20 2.75
N ASP A 274 -18.59 25.32 2.72
CA ASP A 274 -19.67 25.48 1.76
C ASP A 274 -19.13 25.67 0.33
N GLU A 275 -17.99 26.35 0.18
CA GLU A 275 -17.27 26.41 -1.10
C GLU A 275 -16.70 25.04 -1.50
N ALA A 276 -16.25 24.23 -0.52
CA ALA A 276 -15.81 22.86 -0.78
C ALA A 276 -16.98 22.00 -1.29
N ILE A 277 -18.17 22.13 -0.68
CA ILE A 277 -19.39 21.42 -1.13
C ILE A 277 -19.77 21.85 -2.57
N LYS A 278 -19.66 23.14 -2.87
CA LYS A 278 -19.90 23.64 -4.23
C LYS A 278 -18.91 23.04 -5.23
N TYR A 279 -17.60 23.04 -4.88
CA TYR A 279 -16.58 22.42 -5.74
C TYR A 279 -16.92 20.96 -6.05
N ILE A 280 -17.39 20.17 -5.07
CA ILE A 280 -17.76 18.77 -5.24
C ILE A 280 -18.88 18.62 -6.28
N GLY A 281 -19.90 19.50 -6.23
CA GLY A 281 -20.97 19.53 -7.23
C GLY A 281 -20.44 19.82 -8.64
N ASP A 282 -19.66 20.90 -8.79
CA ASP A 282 -19.08 21.30 -10.07
C ASP A 282 -18.13 20.23 -10.62
N PHE A 283 -17.32 19.60 -9.75
CA PHE A 283 -16.36 18.57 -10.14
C PHE A 283 -17.04 17.25 -10.57
N ASN A 284 -18.23 16.94 -10.07
CA ASN A 284 -18.96 15.74 -10.50
C ASN A 284 -19.32 15.76 -11.99
N GLU A 285 -19.58 16.94 -12.56
CA GLU A 285 -19.80 17.09 -14.00
C GLU A 285 -18.47 17.07 -14.77
N LEU A 286 -17.48 17.81 -14.29
CA LEU A 286 -16.17 17.95 -14.93
C LEU A 286 -15.41 16.62 -15.05
N ARG A 287 -15.46 15.76 -14.02
CA ARG A 287 -14.72 14.49 -13.99
C ARG A 287 -15.07 13.52 -15.12
N GLN A 288 -16.26 13.63 -15.69
CA GLN A 288 -16.68 12.76 -16.80
C GLN A 288 -15.84 12.99 -18.06
N GLY A 289 -15.36 14.23 -18.28
CA GLY A 289 -14.52 14.61 -19.41
C GLY A 289 -13.02 14.37 -19.23
N LEU A 290 -12.56 13.93 -18.05
CA LEU A 290 -11.15 13.74 -17.78
C LEU A 290 -10.57 12.52 -18.54
N SER A 291 -9.31 12.60 -18.91
CA SER A 291 -8.56 11.49 -19.55
C SER A 291 -8.17 10.37 -18.57
N TYR A 292 -8.51 10.48 -17.30
CA TYR A 292 -8.22 9.55 -16.22
C TYR A 292 -9.44 9.37 -15.32
N ASP A 293 -9.45 8.29 -14.53
CA ASP A 293 -10.55 8.01 -13.61
C ASP A 293 -10.32 8.65 -12.24
N THR A 294 -11.44 9.08 -11.63
CA THR A 294 -11.48 9.63 -10.27
C THR A 294 -12.64 9.00 -9.51
N ASP A 295 -12.39 8.60 -8.26
CA ASP A 295 -13.37 7.99 -7.38
C ASP A 295 -13.95 8.98 -6.36
N GLY A 296 -13.63 10.28 -6.49
CA GLY A 296 -14.10 11.32 -5.59
C GLY A 296 -13.32 12.62 -5.67
N ALA A 297 -13.40 13.40 -4.61
CA ALA A 297 -12.56 14.57 -4.35
C ALA A 297 -11.90 14.46 -2.97
N VAL A 298 -10.69 14.96 -2.84
CA VAL A 298 -9.97 15.03 -1.55
C VAL A 298 -10.05 16.46 -1.01
N ILE A 299 -10.37 16.57 0.26
CA ILE A 299 -10.41 17.82 1.02
C ILE A 299 -9.26 17.79 2.02
N LYS A 300 -8.38 18.78 1.98
CA LYS A 300 -7.25 18.92 2.91
C LYS A 300 -7.24 20.31 3.54
N VAL A 301 -6.93 20.41 4.83
CA VAL A 301 -6.63 21.70 5.47
C VAL A 301 -5.40 22.28 4.79
N ASN A 302 -5.47 23.55 4.34
CA ASN A 302 -4.39 24.15 3.54
C ASN A 302 -3.14 24.51 4.36
N ASP A 303 -3.33 24.94 5.62
CA ASP A 303 -2.23 25.31 6.50
C ASP A 303 -1.53 24.08 7.09
N VAL A 304 -0.25 23.90 6.76
CA VAL A 304 0.56 22.73 7.20
C VAL A 304 0.81 22.73 8.70
N TYR A 305 0.85 23.89 9.35
CA TYR A 305 0.96 23.96 10.80
C TYR A 305 -0.33 23.46 11.47
N GLN A 306 -1.50 23.82 10.94
CA GLN A 306 -2.78 23.28 11.41
C GLN A 306 -2.89 21.78 11.18
N GLN A 307 -2.38 21.25 10.06
CA GLN A 307 -2.31 19.81 9.82
C GLN A 307 -1.52 19.09 10.92
N ARG A 308 -0.38 19.66 11.36
CA ARG A 308 0.44 19.10 12.44
C ARG A 308 -0.26 19.13 13.80
N ILE A 309 -1.02 20.19 14.11
CA ILE A 309 -1.82 20.27 15.34
C ILE A 309 -2.91 19.20 15.34
N LEU A 310 -3.62 19.04 14.24
CA LEU A 310 -4.72 18.07 14.12
C LEU A 310 -4.23 16.63 14.17
N GLY A 311 -3.03 16.38 13.63
CA GLY A 311 -2.40 15.06 13.63
C GLY A 311 -3.19 14.02 12.84
N ALA A 312 -3.00 12.75 13.23
CA ALA A 312 -3.64 11.60 12.60
C ALA A 312 -4.19 10.63 13.63
N THR A 313 -5.08 9.76 13.21
CA THR A 313 -5.43 8.51 13.89
C THR A 313 -4.42 7.42 13.50
N GLY A 314 -4.59 6.20 13.98
CA GLY A 314 -3.73 5.09 13.52
C GLY A 314 -3.85 4.73 12.04
N LYS A 315 -4.85 5.30 11.31
CA LYS A 315 -5.09 4.99 9.90
C LYS A 315 -5.21 6.23 9.01
N ASP A 316 -5.87 7.28 9.49
CA ASP A 316 -6.28 8.43 8.68
C ASP A 316 -5.85 9.76 9.30
N PRO A 317 -5.44 10.76 8.50
CA PRO A 317 -5.19 12.12 8.98
C PRO A 317 -6.51 12.78 9.43
N ARG A 318 -6.46 13.57 10.50
CA ARG A 318 -7.64 14.33 10.97
C ARG A 318 -7.88 15.61 10.17
N TRP A 319 -6.89 16.03 9.39
CA TRP A 319 -6.89 17.25 8.59
C TRP A 319 -7.28 17.02 7.11
N ALA A 320 -7.57 15.78 6.71
CA ALA A 320 -7.99 15.46 5.36
C ALA A 320 -9.08 14.39 5.36
N THR A 321 -9.94 14.44 4.34
CA THR A 321 -10.95 13.41 4.08
C THR A 321 -11.21 13.29 2.58
N ALA A 322 -11.74 12.15 2.14
CA ALA A 322 -12.14 11.90 0.78
C ALA A 322 -13.67 11.94 0.66
N TYR A 323 -14.19 12.86 -0.13
CA TYR A 323 -15.59 12.80 -0.55
C TYR A 323 -15.73 11.81 -1.69
N LYS A 324 -16.58 10.81 -1.52
CA LYS A 324 -16.90 9.84 -2.56
C LYS A 324 -18.30 10.08 -3.08
N TYR A 325 -18.43 10.08 -4.41
CA TYR A 325 -19.75 10.18 -5.03
C TYR A 325 -20.57 8.93 -4.73
N PRO A 326 -21.90 9.02 -4.74
CA PRO A 326 -22.74 7.84 -4.61
C PRO A 326 -22.30 6.77 -5.62
N PRO A 327 -22.12 5.53 -5.18
CA PRO A 327 -21.70 4.46 -6.06
C PRO A 327 -22.73 4.22 -7.16
N GLU A 328 -22.24 3.87 -8.34
CA GLU A 328 -23.08 3.41 -9.44
C GLU A 328 -23.97 2.25 -8.97
N GLN A 329 -25.22 2.25 -9.40
CA GLN A 329 -26.16 1.18 -9.10
C GLN A 329 -26.57 0.44 -10.38
N ALA A 330 -26.77 -0.85 -10.28
CA ALA A 330 -27.32 -1.66 -11.35
C ALA A 330 -28.48 -2.52 -10.82
N GLU A 331 -29.44 -2.78 -11.69
CA GLU A 331 -30.54 -3.66 -11.39
C GLU A 331 -30.34 -5.01 -12.06
N THR A 332 -30.52 -6.10 -11.29
CA THR A 332 -30.35 -7.47 -11.76
C THR A 332 -31.35 -8.40 -11.06
N THR A 333 -31.40 -9.69 -11.47
CA THR A 333 -32.23 -10.71 -10.83
C THR A 333 -31.41 -11.53 -9.86
N LEU A 334 -31.98 -11.78 -8.67
CA LEU A 334 -31.44 -12.74 -7.70
C LEU A 334 -31.89 -14.15 -8.10
N GLU A 335 -30.96 -14.96 -8.62
CA GLU A 335 -31.22 -16.31 -9.10
C GLU A 335 -31.20 -17.34 -7.97
N ASP A 336 -30.25 -17.18 -7.03
CA ASP A 336 -30.05 -18.12 -5.91
C ASP A 336 -29.23 -17.46 -4.77
N ILE A 337 -29.12 -18.17 -3.65
CA ILE A 337 -28.26 -17.75 -2.52
C ILE A 337 -27.34 -18.91 -2.14
N ASP A 338 -26.02 -18.62 -2.25
CA ASP A 338 -24.94 -19.54 -1.89
C ASP A 338 -24.49 -19.26 -0.44
N TRP A 339 -24.59 -20.28 0.44
CA TRP A 339 -24.20 -20.17 1.83
C TRP A 339 -22.79 -20.72 2.05
N ARG A 340 -21.84 -19.86 2.38
CA ARG A 340 -20.44 -20.23 2.57
C ARG A 340 -20.04 -20.19 4.02
N VAL A 341 -19.26 -21.19 4.44
CA VAL A 341 -18.73 -21.27 5.80
C VAL A 341 -17.34 -20.62 5.82
N GLY A 342 -17.23 -19.52 6.55
CA GLY A 342 -15.95 -18.83 6.74
C GLY A 342 -15.09 -19.47 7.83
N ARG A 343 -13.88 -18.97 7.99
CA ARG A 343 -12.85 -19.42 8.95
C ARG A 343 -13.34 -19.59 10.39
N THR A 344 -14.22 -18.72 10.84
CA THR A 344 -14.79 -18.75 12.21
C THR A 344 -16.10 -19.52 12.31
N GLY A 345 -16.44 -20.32 11.30
CA GLY A 345 -17.68 -21.08 11.23
C GLY A 345 -18.91 -20.26 10.79
N VAL A 346 -18.78 -18.96 10.60
CA VAL A 346 -19.89 -18.09 10.16
C VAL A 346 -20.38 -18.52 8.79
N LEU A 347 -21.68 -18.71 8.68
CA LEU A 347 -22.35 -18.90 7.39
C LEU A 347 -22.66 -17.51 6.81
N THR A 348 -22.05 -17.21 5.69
CA THR A 348 -22.22 -15.93 4.98
C THR A 348 -23.04 -16.16 3.72
N PRO A 349 -24.23 -15.54 3.59
CA PRO A 349 -25.04 -15.64 2.38
C PRO A 349 -24.47 -14.74 1.28
N THR A 350 -24.37 -15.31 0.09
CA THR A 350 -23.92 -14.61 -1.13
C THR A 350 -24.98 -14.75 -2.20
N ALA A 351 -25.52 -13.63 -2.67
CA ALA A 351 -26.45 -13.61 -3.79
C ALA A 351 -25.77 -14.12 -5.07
N VAL A 352 -26.39 -15.05 -5.75
CA VAL A 352 -26.08 -15.45 -7.12
C VAL A 352 -27.00 -14.64 -8.05
N LEU A 353 -26.42 -13.87 -8.95
CA LEU A 353 -27.13 -12.86 -9.75
C LEU A 353 -27.01 -13.14 -11.24
N THR A 354 -28.06 -12.82 -11.99
CA THR A 354 -27.89 -12.66 -13.43
C THR A 354 -26.77 -11.65 -13.70
N PRO A 355 -25.73 -12.00 -14.49
CA PRO A 355 -24.57 -11.15 -14.70
C PRO A 355 -24.95 -9.76 -15.23
N VAL A 356 -24.49 -8.72 -14.56
CA VAL A 356 -24.74 -7.31 -14.92
C VAL A 356 -23.46 -6.48 -14.88
N LYS A 357 -23.31 -5.53 -15.79
CA LYS A 357 -22.19 -4.59 -15.76
C LYS A 357 -22.40 -3.52 -14.70
N LEU A 358 -21.38 -3.29 -13.88
CA LEU A 358 -21.39 -2.28 -12.81
C LEU A 358 -19.96 -1.76 -12.60
N SER A 359 -19.74 -0.46 -12.76
CA SER A 359 -18.45 0.20 -12.60
C SER A 359 -17.30 -0.57 -13.29
N GLY A 360 -17.46 -0.83 -14.60
CA GLY A 360 -16.45 -1.46 -15.47
C GLY A 360 -16.23 -2.96 -15.25
N SER A 361 -16.97 -3.63 -14.36
CA SER A 361 -16.88 -5.09 -14.16
C SER A 361 -18.22 -5.78 -14.31
N VAL A 362 -18.20 -7.08 -14.64
CA VAL A 362 -19.39 -7.94 -14.68
C VAL A 362 -19.59 -8.54 -13.30
N ILE A 363 -20.73 -8.25 -12.68
CA ILE A 363 -21.09 -8.71 -11.35
C ILE A 363 -22.08 -9.87 -11.49
N SER A 364 -21.74 -11.03 -10.95
CA SER A 364 -22.59 -12.22 -10.86
C SER A 364 -22.82 -12.67 -9.42
N ARG A 365 -22.19 -12.02 -8.44
CA ARG A 365 -22.31 -12.31 -7.03
C ARG A 365 -22.26 -11.02 -6.20
N ALA A 366 -23.07 -10.96 -5.13
CA ALA A 366 -23.08 -9.83 -4.19
C ALA A 366 -23.29 -10.34 -2.76
N THR A 367 -22.77 -9.62 -1.76
CA THR A 367 -22.98 -10.01 -0.37
C THR A 367 -24.42 -9.72 0.07
N LEU A 368 -24.96 -10.60 0.92
CA LEU A 368 -26.20 -10.42 1.65
C LEU A 368 -25.93 -10.29 3.16
N HIS A 369 -24.69 -10.10 3.55
CA HIS A 369 -24.21 -9.91 4.92
C HIS A 369 -24.56 -11.05 5.88
N ASN A 370 -25.85 -11.20 6.26
CA ASN A 370 -26.35 -12.19 7.22
C ASN A 370 -27.87 -12.44 7.06
N GLU A 371 -28.42 -13.35 7.86
CA GLU A 371 -29.84 -13.66 7.90
C GLU A 371 -30.71 -12.43 8.21
N ASP A 372 -30.32 -11.62 9.20
CA ASP A 372 -31.10 -10.46 9.63
C ASP A 372 -31.25 -9.43 8.50
N PHE A 373 -30.21 -9.26 7.69
CA PHE A 373 -30.26 -8.41 6.50
C PHE A 373 -31.22 -8.93 5.43
N ILE A 374 -31.24 -10.23 5.18
CA ILE A 374 -32.17 -10.87 4.24
C ILE A 374 -33.62 -10.64 4.70
N ARG A 375 -33.90 -10.88 5.98
CA ARG A 375 -35.23 -10.71 6.58
C ARG A 375 -35.68 -9.23 6.61
N ALA A 376 -34.77 -8.32 7.02
CA ALA A 376 -35.10 -6.89 7.11
C ALA A 376 -35.45 -6.26 5.76
N LYS A 377 -34.86 -6.80 4.67
CA LYS A 377 -35.14 -6.32 3.30
C LYS A 377 -36.16 -7.18 2.56
N ASP A 378 -36.75 -8.19 3.19
CA ASP A 378 -37.68 -9.17 2.58
C ASP A 378 -37.15 -9.68 1.23
N ILE A 379 -35.85 -10.10 1.21
CA ILE A 379 -35.19 -10.59 -0.01
C ILE A 379 -35.72 -12.01 -0.30
N ARG A 380 -36.10 -12.24 -1.57
CA ARG A 380 -36.61 -13.56 -2.05
C ARG A 380 -35.87 -13.99 -3.31
N ILE A 381 -35.69 -15.28 -3.50
CA ILE A 381 -35.15 -15.82 -4.74
C ILE A 381 -36.11 -15.52 -5.88
N GLY A 382 -35.61 -14.96 -6.98
CA GLY A 382 -36.42 -14.46 -8.10
C GLY A 382 -36.60 -12.95 -8.09
N ASP A 383 -36.30 -12.24 -6.97
CA ASP A 383 -36.43 -10.79 -6.88
C ASP A 383 -35.57 -10.05 -7.90
N ARG A 384 -36.10 -8.94 -8.39
CA ARG A 384 -35.30 -7.89 -8.99
C ARG A 384 -34.65 -7.09 -7.86
N VAL A 385 -33.34 -7.02 -7.86
CA VAL A 385 -32.56 -6.33 -6.82
C VAL A 385 -31.68 -5.24 -7.42
N VAL A 386 -31.51 -4.16 -6.65
CA VAL A 386 -30.54 -3.10 -6.96
C VAL A 386 -29.26 -3.41 -6.19
N ILE A 387 -28.16 -3.44 -6.90
CA ILE A 387 -26.82 -3.67 -6.36
C ILE A 387 -25.94 -2.44 -6.54
N ASN A 388 -24.95 -2.29 -5.68
CA ASN A 388 -23.82 -1.38 -5.85
C ASN A 388 -22.53 -2.07 -5.43
N LYS A 389 -21.42 -1.34 -5.44
CA LYS A 389 -20.16 -1.77 -4.81
C LYS A 389 -19.91 -0.98 -3.55
N ALA A 390 -20.01 -1.61 -2.38
CA ALA A 390 -19.62 -1.01 -1.12
C ALA A 390 -18.13 -0.63 -1.16
N GLY A 391 -17.84 0.67 -0.89
CA GLY A 391 -16.48 1.19 -0.99
C GLY A 391 -15.84 1.03 -2.37
N GLU A 392 -16.66 0.91 -3.45
CA GLU A 392 -16.24 0.69 -4.84
C GLU A 392 -15.56 -0.67 -5.12
N ILE A 393 -15.55 -1.58 -4.16
CA ILE A 393 -14.86 -2.87 -4.23
C ILE A 393 -15.83 -4.03 -4.14
N ILE A 394 -16.63 -4.10 -3.07
CA ILE A 394 -17.44 -5.28 -2.71
C ILE A 394 -18.88 -5.12 -3.22
N PRO A 395 -19.36 -5.95 -4.14
CA PRO A 395 -20.76 -5.92 -4.55
C PRO A 395 -21.68 -6.30 -3.39
N GLU A 396 -22.73 -5.50 -3.17
CA GLU A 396 -23.76 -5.76 -2.16
C GLU A 396 -25.16 -5.48 -2.72
N VAL A 397 -26.17 -6.16 -2.18
CA VAL A 397 -27.56 -5.91 -2.49
C VAL A 397 -28.07 -4.74 -1.66
N LEU A 398 -28.44 -3.65 -2.31
CA LEU A 398 -28.96 -2.47 -1.62
C LEU A 398 -30.40 -2.63 -1.20
N ARG A 399 -31.26 -3.04 -2.14
CA ARG A 399 -32.70 -3.17 -1.95
C ARG A 399 -33.34 -4.07 -2.99
N VAL A 400 -34.54 -4.53 -2.66
CA VAL A 400 -35.44 -5.22 -3.58
C VAL A 400 -36.27 -4.18 -4.34
N VAL A 401 -36.60 -4.47 -5.59
CA VAL A 401 -37.58 -3.71 -6.40
C VAL A 401 -38.92 -4.38 -6.28
N VAL A 402 -39.61 -4.14 -5.18
CA VAL A 402 -40.87 -4.83 -4.80
C VAL A 402 -41.95 -4.66 -5.86
N GLU A 403 -41.95 -3.50 -6.54
CA GLU A 403 -42.93 -3.17 -7.59
C GLU A 403 -42.79 -4.09 -8.84
N LYS A 404 -41.69 -4.81 -8.95
CA LYS A 404 -41.41 -5.77 -10.05
C LYS A 404 -41.65 -7.22 -9.68
N ARG A 405 -42.17 -7.51 -8.47
CA ARG A 405 -42.52 -8.85 -8.08
C ARG A 405 -43.71 -9.36 -8.90
N THR A 406 -43.58 -10.62 -9.31
CA THR A 406 -44.64 -11.35 -10.09
C THR A 406 -45.50 -12.23 -9.24
N GLY A 407 -45.07 -12.57 -8.03
CA GLY A 407 -45.69 -13.51 -7.11
C GLY A 407 -45.09 -14.91 -7.15
N ASP A 408 -44.09 -15.14 -8.04
CA ASP A 408 -43.38 -16.41 -8.16
C ASP A 408 -42.11 -16.46 -7.30
N GLU A 409 -41.79 -15.35 -6.61
CA GLU A 409 -40.61 -15.22 -5.77
C GLU A 409 -40.69 -16.11 -4.53
N LYS A 410 -39.61 -16.85 -4.26
CA LYS A 410 -39.53 -17.83 -3.16
C LYS A 410 -38.86 -17.20 -1.95
N GLU A 411 -39.42 -17.45 -0.77
CA GLU A 411 -38.76 -17.11 0.48
C GLU A 411 -37.44 -17.85 0.61
N VAL A 412 -36.45 -17.16 1.21
CA VAL A 412 -35.13 -17.72 1.43
C VAL A 412 -35.14 -18.70 2.58
N GLU A 413 -34.78 -19.94 2.29
CA GLU A 413 -34.60 -20.97 3.33
C GLU A 413 -33.24 -20.73 4.03
N ILE A 414 -33.27 -20.41 5.32
CA ILE A 414 -32.08 -20.26 6.14
C ILE A 414 -31.60 -21.65 6.56
N PRO A 415 -30.34 -22.03 6.27
CA PRO A 415 -29.82 -23.34 6.64
C PRO A 415 -29.86 -23.57 8.14
N ASN A 416 -30.38 -24.69 8.56
CA ASN A 416 -30.34 -25.19 9.94
C ASN A 416 -29.20 -26.20 10.18
N VAL A 417 -28.53 -26.60 9.08
CA VAL A 417 -27.33 -27.43 9.07
C VAL A 417 -26.24 -26.81 8.22
N CYS A 418 -25.01 -27.08 8.57
CA CYS A 418 -23.83 -26.61 7.82
C CYS A 418 -23.82 -27.25 6.43
N PRO A 419 -23.71 -26.48 5.35
CA PRO A 419 -23.67 -27.00 3.98
C PRO A 419 -22.43 -27.86 3.69
N GLU A 420 -21.36 -27.72 4.47
CA GLU A 420 -20.09 -28.44 4.27
C GLU A 420 -20.03 -29.76 5.07
N CYS A 421 -20.54 -29.80 6.31
CA CYS A 421 -20.35 -30.95 7.17
C CYS A 421 -21.66 -31.54 7.71
N GLY A 422 -22.82 -30.96 7.40
CA GLY A 422 -24.13 -31.42 7.87
C GLY A 422 -24.41 -31.22 9.36
N TRP A 423 -23.46 -30.61 10.12
CA TRP A 423 -23.67 -30.35 11.54
C TRP A 423 -24.67 -29.23 11.74
N ARG A 424 -25.43 -29.27 12.84
CA ARG A 424 -26.39 -28.23 13.19
C ARG A 424 -25.68 -26.88 13.34
N VAL A 425 -26.23 -25.82 12.75
CA VAL A 425 -25.73 -24.44 12.92
C VAL A 425 -26.48 -23.77 14.05
N GLU A 426 -25.80 -22.84 14.73
CA GLU A 426 -26.32 -22.14 15.91
C GLU A 426 -26.03 -20.66 15.84
N ARG A 427 -26.93 -19.86 16.41
CA ARG A 427 -26.72 -18.45 16.68
C ARG A 427 -26.18 -18.30 18.10
N GLN A 428 -25.02 -17.64 18.28
CA GLN A 428 -24.41 -17.46 19.60
C GLN A 428 -24.87 -16.13 20.23
N GLY A 429 -25.71 -16.23 21.27
CA GLY A 429 -26.23 -15.06 21.97
C GLY A 429 -27.02 -14.12 21.06
N GLU A 430 -26.71 -12.84 21.11
CA GLU A 430 -27.32 -11.77 20.28
C GLU A 430 -26.58 -11.53 18.94
N GLU A 431 -25.62 -12.36 18.56
CA GLU A 431 -24.90 -12.19 17.30
C GLU A 431 -25.85 -12.40 16.10
N ALA A 432 -25.75 -11.53 15.10
CA ALA A 432 -26.51 -11.66 13.84
C ALA A 432 -26.07 -12.87 12.98
N ALA A 433 -24.92 -13.46 13.28
CA ALA A 433 -24.31 -14.53 12.51
C ALA A 433 -24.74 -15.92 13.00
N ILE A 434 -25.15 -16.80 12.07
CA ILE A 434 -25.29 -18.25 12.32
C ILE A 434 -23.95 -18.93 12.04
N ARG A 435 -23.63 -19.98 12.83
CA ARG A 435 -22.33 -20.64 12.79
C ARG A 435 -22.39 -22.13 12.80
N CYS A 436 -21.49 -22.77 12.07
CA CYS A 436 -21.14 -24.17 12.30
C CYS A 436 -20.20 -24.25 13.52
N THR A 437 -20.60 -25.03 14.52
CA THR A 437 -19.83 -25.24 15.76
C THR A 437 -18.99 -26.50 15.74
N ASN A 438 -19.03 -27.29 14.65
CA ASN A 438 -18.24 -28.51 14.51
C ASN A 438 -16.75 -28.19 14.33
N PRO A 439 -15.87 -28.49 15.31
CA PRO A 439 -14.44 -28.23 15.20
C PRO A 439 -13.76 -29.03 14.06
N HIS A 440 -14.35 -30.07 13.59
CA HIS A 440 -13.87 -30.92 12.48
C HIS A 440 -14.53 -30.58 11.13
N CYS A 441 -15.18 -29.43 11.02
CA CYS A 441 -15.76 -29.01 9.76
C CYS A 441 -14.67 -28.81 8.68
N PRO A 442 -14.77 -29.45 7.50
CA PRO A 442 -13.78 -29.32 6.44
C PRO A 442 -13.56 -27.87 5.99
N ALA A 443 -14.63 -27.05 6.00
CA ALA A 443 -14.51 -25.63 5.66
C ALA A 443 -13.67 -24.86 6.68
N LEU A 444 -13.79 -25.12 7.97
CA LEU A 444 -12.98 -24.49 9.01
C LEU A 444 -11.49 -24.82 8.83
N GLY A 445 -11.16 -26.08 8.56
CA GLY A 445 -9.80 -26.50 8.29
C GLY A 445 -9.24 -25.82 7.02
N ARG A 446 -10.00 -25.81 5.94
CA ARG A 446 -9.64 -25.18 4.67
C ARG A 446 -9.38 -23.68 4.83
N GLU A 447 -10.35 -22.95 5.35
CA GLU A 447 -10.25 -21.50 5.53
C GLU A 447 -9.20 -21.11 6.58
N GLY A 448 -8.99 -21.94 7.60
CA GLY A 448 -7.89 -21.81 8.56
C GLY A 448 -6.52 -21.90 7.90
N LEU A 449 -6.31 -22.89 7.02
CA LEU A 449 -5.09 -23.05 6.26
C LEU A 449 -4.86 -21.91 5.27
N ILE A 450 -5.88 -21.47 4.53
CA ILE A 450 -5.81 -20.33 3.62
C ILE A 450 -5.41 -19.06 4.39
N HIS A 451 -5.96 -18.85 5.58
CA HIS A 451 -5.55 -17.73 6.44
C HIS A 451 -4.11 -17.89 6.94
N PHE A 452 -3.73 -19.07 7.40
CA PHE A 452 -2.38 -19.35 7.92
C PHE A 452 -1.29 -18.99 6.92
N VAL A 453 -1.48 -19.36 5.65
CA VAL A 453 -0.50 -19.11 4.58
C VAL A 453 -0.56 -17.69 4.01
N SER A 454 -1.57 -16.89 4.37
CA SER A 454 -1.80 -15.57 3.79
C SER A 454 -0.65 -14.60 4.07
N ARG A 455 -0.56 -13.53 3.24
CA ARG A 455 0.50 -12.52 3.29
C ARG A 455 0.67 -11.87 4.67
N ASP A 456 -0.45 -11.53 5.31
CA ASP A 456 -0.42 -10.85 6.61
C ASP A 456 -0.12 -11.80 7.79
N ALA A 457 -0.28 -13.11 7.57
CA ALA A 457 0.00 -14.18 8.53
C ALA A 457 1.42 -14.74 8.34
N MET A 458 1.56 -16.01 7.96
CA MET A 458 2.88 -16.63 7.76
C MET A 458 3.53 -16.31 6.42
N ASN A 459 2.84 -15.63 5.52
CA ASN A 459 3.35 -15.15 4.22
C ASN A 459 4.03 -16.26 3.39
N ILE A 460 3.35 -17.37 3.18
CA ILE A 460 3.88 -18.50 2.40
C ILE A 460 3.53 -18.29 0.93
N ASP A 461 4.44 -17.68 0.20
CA ASP A 461 4.24 -17.38 -1.21
C ASP A 461 4.09 -18.66 -2.05
N GLY A 462 3.23 -18.60 -3.06
CA GLY A 462 2.91 -19.76 -3.89
C GLY A 462 1.94 -20.78 -3.25
N CYS A 463 1.51 -20.59 -1.99
CA CYS A 463 0.56 -21.43 -1.28
C CYS A 463 -0.86 -20.80 -1.23
N GLY A 464 -1.40 -20.39 -2.36
CA GLY A 464 -2.73 -19.79 -2.44
C GLY A 464 -3.89 -20.81 -2.26
N PRO A 465 -5.17 -20.32 -2.27
CA PRO A 465 -6.34 -21.17 -2.06
C PRO A 465 -6.42 -22.40 -2.96
N SER A 466 -6.01 -22.29 -4.23
CA SER A 466 -5.99 -23.42 -5.16
C SER A 466 -5.01 -24.52 -4.77
N VAL A 467 -3.82 -24.13 -4.26
CA VAL A 467 -2.81 -25.09 -3.79
C VAL A 467 -3.24 -25.73 -2.49
N ILE A 468 -3.81 -24.95 -1.54
CA ILE A 468 -4.37 -25.50 -0.30
C ILE A 468 -5.47 -26.53 -0.60
N ASN A 469 -6.40 -26.23 -1.51
CA ASN A 469 -7.43 -27.19 -1.91
C ASN A 469 -6.82 -28.46 -2.50
N ALA A 470 -5.85 -28.34 -3.41
CA ALA A 470 -5.19 -29.51 -4.01
C ALA A 470 -4.46 -30.36 -2.97
N LEU A 471 -3.82 -29.73 -1.97
CA LEU A 471 -3.15 -30.45 -0.87
C LEU A 471 -4.13 -31.17 0.04
N LEU A 472 -5.27 -30.55 0.36
CA LEU A 472 -6.34 -31.16 1.15
C LEU A 472 -7.01 -32.33 0.39
N ASP A 473 -7.32 -32.14 -0.89
CA ASP A 473 -7.97 -33.14 -1.74
C ASP A 473 -7.05 -34.36 -1.95
N ALA A 474 -5.74 -34.12 -2.03
CA ALA A 474 -4.73 -35.20 -2.10
C ALA A 474 -4.44 -35.86 -0.74
N GLY A 475 -5.02 -35.37 0.36
CA GLY A 475 -4.78 -35.88 1.72
C GLY A 475 -3.35 -35.66 2.23
N LEU A 476 -2.60 -34.73 1.61
CA LEU A 476 -1.21 -34.42 1.97
C LEU A 476 -1.11 -33.54 3.21
N VAL A 477 -2.12 -32.71 3.49
CA VAL A 477 -2.22 -31.84 4.67
C VAL A 477 -3.59 -31.95 5.30
N ARG A 478 -3.67 -31.80 6.63
CA ARG A 478 -4.90 -31.74 7.43
C ARG A 478 -4.95 -30.45 8.23
N ASP A 479 -3.77 -29.96 8.64
CA ASP A 479 -3.60 -28.74 9.41
C ASP A 479 -2.29 -28.02 9.04
N ALA A 480 -2.02 -26.89 9.71
CA ALA A 480 -0.88 -26.03 9.41
C ALA A 480 0.48 -26.70 9.67
N ALA A 481 0.58 -27.63 10.61
CA ALA A 481 1.86 -28.30 10.90
C ALA A 481 2.26 -29.26 9.77
N ASP A 482 1.27 -29.91 9.12
CA ASP A 482 1.53 -30.83 8.00
C ASP A 482 2.18 -30.11 6.81
N LEU A 483 1.96 -28.79 6.62
CA LEU A 483 2.59 -27.99 5.56
C LEU A 483 4.13 -28.05 5.62
N TYR A 484 4.69 -28.07 6.82
CA TYR A 484 6.13 -28.07 7.04
C TYR A 484 6.79 -29.45 6.90
N SER A 485 6.00 -30.49 6.68
CA SER A 485 6.45 -31.86 6.39
C SER A 485 6.38 -32.24 4.91
N LEU A 486 5.86 -31.35 4.06
CA LEU A 486 5.73 -31.56 2.62
C LEU A 486 7.07 -31.79 1.94
N ARG A 487 7.11 -32.74 1.00
CA ARG A 487 8.28 -33.06 0.19
C ARG A 487 8.05 -32.70 -1.27
N LYS A 488 9.12 -32.44 -2.01
CA LYS A 488 9.04 -32.09 -3.43
C LYS A 488 8.27 -33.17 -4.23
N ASP A 489 8.53 -34.44 -3.97
CA ASP A 489 7.87 -35.56 -4.67
C ASP A 489 6.33 -35.60 -4.44
N ASP A 490 5.86 -35.09 -3.30
CA ASP A 490 4.44 -35.00 -3.00
C ASP A 490 3.80 -33.81 -3.77
N LEU A 491 4.49 -32.68 -3.84
CA LEU A 491 4.05 -31.52 -4.56
C LEU A 491 3.96 -31.76 -6.08
N LEU A 492 4.92 -32.48 -6.64
CA LEU A 492 4.94 -32.83 -8.07
C LEU A 492 3.80 -33.73 -8.52
N LYS A 493 3.08 -34.36 -7.59
CA LYS A 493 1.86 -35.16 -7.89
C LYS A 493 0.64 -34.28 -8.09
N LEU A 494 0.68 -33.00 -7.64
CA LEU A 494 -0.44 -32.09 -7.77
C LEU A 494 -0.56 -31.56 -9.20
N GLU A 495 -1.79 -31.41 -9.67
CA GLU A 495 -2.06 -30.83 -10.99
C GLU A 495 -1.51 -29.41 -11.08
N ARG A 496 -0.85 -29.06 -12.17
CA ARG A 496 -0.24 -27.75 -12.42
C ARG A 496 0.91 -27.34 -11.50
N MET A 497 1.48 -28.26 -10.74
CA MET A 497 2.66 -28.02 -9.89
C MET A 497 3.92 -28.53 -10.59
N GLY A 498 4.70 -27.60 -11.18
CA GLY A 498 5.99 -27.92 -11.81
C GLY A 498 7.16 -27.86 -10.80
N GLU A 499 8.34 -28.33 -11.19
CA GLU A 499 9.53 -28.36 -10.33
C GLU A 499 9.85 -27.00 -9.71
N LYS A 500 9.89 -25.94 -10.54
CA LYS A 500 10.19 -24.57 -10.07
C LYS A 500 9.17 -24.09 -9.05
N SER A 501 7.88 -24.38 -9.25
CA SER A 501 6.83 -23.99 -8.31
C SER A 501 6.93 -24.75 -7.00
N ALA A 502 7.25 -26.05 -7.05
CA ALA A 502 7.49 -26.87 -5.87
C ALA A 502 8.71 -26.38 -5.07
N ASP A 503 9.82 -26.08 -5.73
CA ASP A 503 11.04 -25.56 -5.09
C ASP A 503 10.76 -24.18 -4.44
N ASN A 504 10.06 -23.29 -5.11
CA ASN A 504 9.69 -21.99 -4.57
C ASN A 504 8.77 -22.11 -3.33
N LEU A 505 7.78 -23.00 -3.37
CA LEU A 505 6.89 -23.25 -2.25
C LEU A 505 7.65 -23.80 -1.03
N LEU A 506 8.55 -24.77 -1.22
CA LEU A 506 9.38 -25.32 -0.14
C LEU A 506 10.34 -24.26 0.44
N ALA A 507 10.88 -23.38 -0.40
CA ALA A 507 11.69 -22.25 0.05
C ALA A 507 10.87 -21.25 0.87
N ALA A 508 9.63 -20.92 0.43
CA ALA A 508 8.72 -20.05 1.16
C ALA A 508 8.31 -20.65 2.52
N LEU A 509 8.06 -21.95 2.59
CA LEU A 509 7.81 -22.66 3.84
C LEU A 509 9.01 -22.60 4.79
N ALA A 510 10.23 -22.77 4.26
CA ALA A 510 11.44 -22.67 5.07
C ALA A 510 11.66 -21.24 5.60
N GLU A 511 11.40 -20.21 4.78
CA GLU A 511 11.53 -18.81 5.18
C GLU A 511 10.49 -18.41 6.21
N SER A 512 9.25 -18.88 6.08
CA SER A 512 8.16 -18.56 7.01
C SER A 512 8.41 -19.03 8.45
N LYS A 513 9.30 -20.00 8.68
CA LYS A 513 9.69 -20.44 10.03
C LYS A 513 10.38 -19.35 10.84
N LYS A 514 10.97 -18.34 10.19
CA LYS A 514 11.64 -17.21 10.83
C LYS A 514 10.67 -16.14 11.32
N ASN A 515 9.41 -16.19 10.89
CA ASN A 515 8.40 -15.27 11.37
C ASN A 515 8.24 -15.40 12.89
N GLU A 516 8.23 -14.26 13.59
CA GLU A 516 8.12 -14.21 15.03
C GLU A 516 6.71 -14.54 15.54
N LEU A 517 6.59 -14.70 16.86
CA LEU A 517 5.37 -15.14 17.54
C LEU A 517 4.13 -14.30 17.21
N ASP A 518 4.26 -13.00 16.96
CA ASP A 518 3.13 -12.13 16.61
C ASP A 518 2.45 -12.56 15.31
N LYS A 519 3.25 -12.93 14.29
CA LYS A 519 2.76 -13.46 13.03
C LYS A 519 2.12 -14.84 13.19
N LEU A 520 2.74 -15.70 13.99
CA LEU A 520 2.21 -17.02 14.28
C LEU A 520 0.87 -16.95 15.02
N LEU A 521 0.75 -16.11 16.06
CA LEU A 521 -0.51 -15.92 16.80
C LEU A 521 -1.64 -15.42 15.90
N PHE A 522 -1.34 -14.51 14.99
CA PHE A 522 -2.32 -14.07 13.99
C PHE A 522 -2.68 -15.20 13.02
N ALA A 523 -1.68 -15.96 12.55
CA ALA A 523 -1.87 -17.06 11.61
C ALA A 523 -2.72 -18.22 12.17
N LEU A 524 -2.63 -18.47 13.47
CA LEU A 524 -3.46 -19.49 14.15
C LEU A 524 -4.95 -19.17 14.14
N GLY A 525 -5.33 -17.93 13.78
CA GLY A 525 -6.70 -17.57 13.54
C GLY A 525 -7.58 -17.56 14.79
N ILE A 526 -7.00 -17.34 15.97
CA ILE A 526 -7.71 -17.27 17.25
C ILE A 526 -8.80 -16.18 17.16
N ARG A 527 -10.00 -16.53 17.57
CA ARG A 527 -11.14 -15.61 17.49
C ARG A 527 -10.86 -14.34 18.30
N HIS A 528 -11.21 -13.18 17.76
CA HIS A 528 -10.94 -11.84 18.30
C HIS A 528 -9.45 -11.43 18.37
N VAL A 529 -8.52 -12.31 18.03
CA VAL A 529 -7.09 -12.01 17.97
C VAL A 529 -6.72 -11.63 16.52
N GLY A 530 -6.81 -10.34 16.22
CA GLY A 530 -6.30 -9.78 14.95
C GLY A 530 -4.80 -9.46 15.05
N ALA A 531 -4.17 -9.01 13.96
CA ALA A 531 -2.73 -8.72 13.92
C ALA A 531 -2.26 -7.77 15.04
N LYS A 532 -3.04 -6.72 15.37
CA LYS A 532 -2.71 -5.80 16.48
C LYS A 532 -2.71 -6.52 17.83
N VAL A 533 -3.73 -7.32 18.13
CA VAL A 533 -3.84 -8.05 19.40
C VAL A 533 -2.75 -9.13 19.48
N ALA A 534 -2.49 -9.85 18.41
CA ALA A 534 -1.42 -10.83 18.33
C ALA A 534 -0.05 -10.22 18.68
N ARG A 535 0.23 -9.02 18.16
CA ARG A 535 1.45 -8.28 18.46
C ARG A 535 1.51 -7.82 19.92
N ILE A 536 0.40 -7.34 20.49
CA ILE A 536 0.33 -6.97 21.92
C ILE A 536 0.64 -8.19 22.78
N LEU A 537 -0.03 -9.32 22.54
CA LEU A 537 0.20 -10.57 23.27
C LEU A 537 1.65 -11.06 23.15
N ALA A 538 2.21 -11.04 21.94
CA ALA A 538 3.61 -11.42 21.71
C ALA A 538 4.59 -10.50 22.46
N THR A 539 4.31 -9.20 22.50
CA THR A 539 5.15 -8.20 23.22
C THR A 539 5.13 -8.44 24.74
N GLU A 540 3.94 -8.64 25.31
CA GLU A 540 3.77 -8.80 26.76
C GLU A 540 4.34 -10.13 27.28
N PHE A 541 4.07 -11.22 26.58
CA PHE A 541 4.48 -12.56 27.05
C PHE A 541 5.85 -13.01 26.50
N GLY A 542 6.31 -12.47 25.39
CA GLY A 542 7.62 -12.79 24.76
C GLY A 542 7.75 -14.20 24.21
N SER A 543 6.92 -15.17 24.65
CA SER A 543 6.95 -16.55 24.16
C SER A 543 5.57 -17.22 24.23
N MET A 544 5.37 -18.21 23.33
CA MET A 544 4.17 -19.05 23.30
C MET A 544 3.97 -19.81 24.63
N GLU A 545 5.05 -20.32 25.21
CA GLU A 545 5.00 -21.06 26.48
C GLU A 545 4.42 -20.21 27.63
N LYS A 546 4.88 -18.95 27.77
CA LYS A 546 4.36 -18.05 28.81
C LYS A 546 2.89 -17.69 28.53
N LEU A 547 2.53 -17.47 27.27
CA LEU A 547 1.16 -17.14 26.89
C LEU A 547 0.21 -18.31 27.16
N GLN A 548 0.63 -19.57 26.96
CA GLN A 548 -0.15 -20.76 27.32
C GLN A 548 -0.41 -20.92 28.82
N GLN A 549 0.45 -20.37 29.68
CA GLN A 549 0.30 -20.42 31.13
C GLN A 549 -0.55 -19.28 31.69
N ALA A 550 -0.83 -18.26 30.89
CA ALA A 550 -1.53 -17.06 31.32
C ALA A 550 -3.03 -17.31 31.58
N GLN A 551 -3.59 -16.57 32.53
CA GLN A 551 -5.01 -16.63 32.89
C GLN A 551 -5.80 -15.49 32.22
N PRO A 552 -7.14 -15.68 32.00
CA PRO A 552 -7.96 -14.66 31.34
C PRO A 552 -7.89 -13.28 32.04
N GLU A 553 -7.84 -13.28 33.38
CA GLU A 553 -7.78 -12.06 34.18
C GLU A 553 -6.47 -11.28 33.97
N GLU A 554 -5.36 -12.00 33.71
CA GLU A 554 -4.06 -11.40 33.40
C GLU A 554 -4.10 -10.73 32.02
N LEU A 555 -4.65 -11.44 31.01
CA LEU A 555 -4.80 -10.85 29.68
C LEU A 555 -5.71 -9.62 29.66
N ALA A 556 -6.81 -9.66 30.46
CA ALA A 556 -7.78 -8.55 30.50
C ALA A 556 -7.21 -7.25 31.12
N GLN A 557 -6.09 -7.32 31.85
CA GLN A 557 -5.40 -6.14 32.40
C GLN A 557 -4.55 -5.43 31.35
N ILE A 558 -4.25 -6.09 30.24
CA ILE A 558 -3.42 -5.52 29.18
C ILE A 558 -4.25 -4.49 28.40
N ARG A 559 -3.65 -3.33 28.16
CA ARG A 559 -4.31 -2.25 27.39
C ARG A 559 -4.74 -2.76 26.01
N ASP A 560 -5.95 -2.41 25.59
CA ASP A 560 -6.59 -2.82 24.33
C ASP A 560 -7.02 -4.31 24.29
N ILE A 561 -6.93 -5.05 25.37
CA ILE A 561 -7.44 -6.43 25.48
C ILE A 561 -8.60 -6.43 26.49
N GLY A 562 -9.82 -6.66 26.02
CA GLY A 562 -11.00 -6.82 26.88
C GLY A 562 -11.30 -8.28 27.19
N ASP A 563 -12.23 -8.50 28.15
CA ASP A 563 -12.60 -9.84 28.65
C ASP A 563 -12.90 -10.85 27.54
N LYS A 564 -13.66 -10.46 26.50
CA LYS A 564 -13.99 -11.34 25.38
C LYS A 564 -12.78 -11.82 24.56
N ILE A 565 -11.76 -10.97 24.44
CA ILE A 565 -10.51 -11.32 23.76
C ILE A 565 -9.69 -12.27 24.63
N ALA A 566 -9.57 -11.94 25.92
CA ALA A 566 -8.85 -12.71 26.92
C ALA A 566 -9.41 -14.13 27.03
N GLU A 567 -10.71 -14.26 27.25
CA GLU A 567 -11.40 -15.55 27.31
C GLU A 567 -11.23 -16.37 26.03
N SER A 568 -11.36 -15.72 24.85
CA SER A 568 -11.20 -16.39 23.57
C SER A 568 -9.79 -16.94 23.36
N ALA A 569 -8.77 -16.15 23.70
CA ALA A 569 -7.36 -16.54 23.56
C ALA A 569 -7.01 -17.71 24.48
N VAL A 570 -7.33 -17.59 25.78
CA VAL A 570 -7.04 -18.65 26.76
C VAL A 570 -7.83 -19.91 26.47
N THR A 571 -9.12 -19.81 26.11
CA THR A 571 -9.93 -20.98 25.72
C THR A 571 -9.28 -21.72 24.55
N TRP A 572 -8.85 -21.00 23.51
CA TRP A 572 -8.22 -21.60 22.33
C TRP A 572 -6.90 -22.29 22.70
N LEU A 573 -6.05 -21.65 23.51
CA LEU A 573 -4.74 -22.16 23.93
C LEU A 573 -4.84 -23.42 24.82
N ASN A 574 -5.97 -23.63 25.50
CA ASN A 574 -6.21 -24.79 26.37
C ASN A 574 -6.93 -25.96 25.68
N VAL A 575 -7.32 -25.84 24.42
CA VAL A 575 -7.91 -26.98 23.68
C VAL A 575 -6.81 -28.00 23.33
N PRO A 576 -6.94 -29.29 23.70
CA PRO A 576 -5.89 -30.29 23.48
C PRO A 576 -5.40 -30.40 22.05
N ALA A 577 -6.32 -30.29 21.07
CA ALA A 577 -5.94 -30.33 19.65
C ALA A 577 -5.11 -29.13 19.22
N ASN A 578 -5.32 -27.94 19.82
CA ASN A 578 -4.55 -26.73 19.54
C ASN A 578 -3.18 -26.78 20.22
N ILE A 579 -3.09 -27.40 21.42
CA ILE A 579 -1.81 -27.65 22.09
C ILE A 579 -0.96 -28.55 21.22
N ASP A 580 -1.48 -29.69 20.74
CA ASP A 580 -0.79 -30.60 19.81
C ASP A 580 -0.34 -29.87 18.53
N LEU A 581 -1.20 -29.04 17.96
CA LEU A 581 -0.84 -28.25 16.78
C LEU A 581 0.36 -27.32 17.05
N VAL A 582 0.34 -26.59 18.17
CA VAL A 582 1.42 -25.67 18.57
C VAL A 582 2.73 -26.45 18.81
N GLU A 583 2.66 -27.61 19.49
CA GLU A 583 3.82 -28.46 19.73
C GLU A 583 4.42 -28.99 18.41
N ARG A 584 3.59 -29.42 17.45
CA ARG A 584 4.05 -29.86 16.13
C ARG A 584 4.65 -28.72 15.30
N LEU A 585 4.09 -27.52 15.38
CA LEU A 585 4.66 -26.34 14.73
C LEU A 585 6.03 -25.98 15.34
N ALA A 586 6.17 -26.06 16.68
CA ALA A 586 7.43 -25.88 17.36
C ALA A 586 8.46 -26.93 16.95
N ALA A 587 8.05 -28.21 16.90
CA ALA A 587 8.90 -29.32 16.43
C ALA A 587 9.31 -29.18 14.96
N ALA A 588 8.47 -28.57 14.13
CA ALA A 588 8.79 -28.21 12.75
C ALA A 588 9.80 -27.06 12.61
N GLY A 589 10.16 -26.40 13.72
CA GLY A 589 11.18 -25.35 13.80
C GLY A 589 10.66 -23.93 13.56
N LEU A 590 9.38 -23.67 13.84
CA LEU A 590 8.84 -22.30 13.81
C LEU A 590 9.31 -21.51 15.05
N THR A 591 9.48 -20.22 14.89
CA THR A 591 9.87 -19.32 15.99
C THR A 591 8.69 -19.14 16.95
N MET A 592 8.85 -19.57 18.20
CA MET A 592 7.84 -19.49 19.28
C MET A 592 8.07 -18.31 20.21
N THR A 593 8.95 -17.39 19.83
CA THR A 593 9.33 -16.22 20.64
C THR A 593 9.11 -14.94 19.85
N PHE A 594 9.01 -13.86 20.58
CA PHE A 594 8.97 -12.51 20.05
C PHE A 594 10.03 -11.66 20.75
N THR A 595 10.87 -11.00 19.98
CA THR A 595 11.82 -10.05 20.52
C THR A 595 11.26 -8.66 20.28
N PRO A 596 10.68 -8.00 21.34
CA PRO A 596 10.23 -6.64 21.15
C PRO A 596 11.41 -5.82 20.64
N PRO A 597 11.21 -4.94 19.67
CA PRO A 597 12.24 -3.97 19.31
C PRO A 597 12.69 -3.30 20.62
N ALA A 598 14.02 -3.18 20.83
CA ALA A 598 14.61 -2.59 22.03
C ALA A 598 13.79 -1.39 22.44
N SER A 599 13.44 -1.27 23.74
CA SER A 599 12.56 -0.21 24.20
C SER A 599 13.13 1.10 23.66
N GLN A 600 12.34 1.89 22.96
CA GLN A 600 12.83 3.15 22.38
C GLN A 600 13.49 4.01 23.45
N GLU A 601 13.04 3.88 24.70
CA GLU A 601 13.51 4.62 25.87
C GLU A 601 14.93 4.25 26.30
N ASP A 602 15.40 3.04 26.04
CA ASP A 602 16.75 2.58 26.39
C ASP A 602 17.80 2.94 25.31
N ASN A 603 17.36 3.40 24.13
CA ASN A 603 18.27 3.79 23.07
C ASN A 603 18.85 5.18 23.36
N PRO A 604 20.18 5.40 23.21
CA PRO A 604 20.82 6.70 23.44
C PRO A 604 20.23 7.86 22.62
N PHE A 605 19.56 7.54 21.51
CA PHE A 605 18.93 8.54 20.63
C PHE A 605 17.46 8.80 20.95
N PHE A 606 16.84 8.07 21.88
CA PHE A 606 15.43 8.27 22.23
C PHE A 606 15.17 9.71 22.72
N GLY A 607 14.20 10.37 22.08
CA GLY A 607 13.84 11.76 22.39
C GLY A 607 14.87 12.82 21.94
N LYS A 608 16.05 12.40 21.44
CA LYS A 608 17.14 13.29 21.00
C LYS A 608 16.88 13.85 19.59
N THR A 609 17.41 15.01 19.33
CA THR A 609 17.32 15.65 18.00
C THR A 609 18.62 15.42 17.22
N LEU A 610 18.52 14.71 16.09
CA LEU A 610 19.63 14.33 15.23
C LEU A 610 19.60 15.14 13.93
N VAL A 611 20.78 15.52 13.42
CA VAL A 611 20.96 16.11 12.09
C VAL A 611 21.97 15.31 11.30
N PHE A 612 21.65 14.95 10.07
CA PHE A 612 22.52 14.22 9.15
C PHE A 612 23.12 15.17 8.12
N THR A 613 24.44 15.08 7.87
CA THR A 613 25.15 15.91 6.90
C THR A 613 26.25 15.12 6.18
N GLY A 614 26.58 15.50 4.96
CA GLY A 614 27.55 14.77 4.13
C GLY A 614 27.00 13.48 3.52
N THR A 615 27.84 12.75 2.78
CA THR A 615 27.52 11.45 2.17
C THR A 615 27.98 10.33 3.11
N MET A 616 27.07 9.46 3.49
CA MET A 616 27.39 8.32 4.35
C MET A 616 28.02 7.19 3.53
N PRO A 617 29.07 6.52 4.04
CA PRO A 617 29.80 5.48 3.32
C PRO A 617 28.95 4.25 2.95
N THR A 618 28.05 3.79 3.85
CA THR A 618 27.33 2.51 3.69
C THR A 618 25.82 2.65 3.70
N LEU A 619 25.26 3.74 4.26
CA LEU A 619 23.83 3.98 4.37
C LEU A 619 23.36 5.12 3.46
N GLY A 620 22.19 4.93 2.84
CA GLY A 620 21.45 6.06 2.27
C GLY A 620 21.01 7.02 3.39
N ARG A 621 21.06 8.34 3.15
CA ARG A 621 20.63 9.34 4.16
C ARG A 621 19.18 9.13 4.60
N ALA A 622 18.30 8.71 3.69
CA ALA A 622 16.91 8.39 3.99
C ALA A 622 16.80 7.20 4.94
N GLU A 623 17.61 6.17 4.72
CA GLU A 623 17.69 4.97 5.56
C GLU A 623 18.19 5.30 6.96
N ALA A 624 19.28 6.07 7.07
CA ALA A 624 19.82 6.52 8.33
C ALA A 624 18.82 7.35 9.17
N LYS A 625 18.04 8.21 8.50
CA LYS A 625 16.96 8.98 9.15
C LYS A 625 15.84 8.07 9.66
N THR A 626 15.44 7.09 8.87
CA THR A 626 14.42 6.10 9.26
C THR A 626 14.88 5.31 10.47
N MET A 627 16.11 4.79 10.45
CA MET A 627 16.69 4.05 11.57
C MET A 627 16.74 4.87 12.86
N ALA A 628 17.07 6.18 12.76
CA ALA A 628 17.04 7.09 13.91
C ALA A 628 15.61 7.31 14.44
N GLN A 629 14.64 7.47 13.56
CA GLN A 629 13.23 7.65 13.93
C GLN A 629 12.63 6.38 14.55
N ASP A 630 13.07 5.21 14.10
CA ASP A 630 12.63 3.91 14.62
C ASP A 630 13.01 3.69 16.09
N VAL A 631 14.07 4.35 16.56
CA VAL A 631 14.47 4.35 17.96
C VAL A 631 13.96 5.58 18.72
N GLY A 632 12.99 6.31 18.17
CA GLY A 632 12.33 7.46 18.83
C GLY A 632 13.12 8.77 18.77
N ALA A 633 14.15 8.90 17.92
CA ALA A 633 14.84 10.16 17.72
C ALA A 633 14.03 11.14 16.85
N LYS A 634 14.23 12.44 17.07
CA LYS A 634 13.72 13.51 16.23
C LYS A 634 14.76 13.87 15.21
N VAL A 635 14.45 13.80 13.91
CA VAL A 635 15.38 14.18 12.86
C VAL A 635 15.07 15.58 12.35
N SER A 636 16.10 16.46 12.34
CA SER A 636 15.99 17.84 11.87
C SER A 636 16.88 18.08 10.65
N GLY A 637 16.48 18.96 9.75
CA GLY A 637 17.24 19.37 8.58
C GLY A 637 18.29 20.44 8.84
N SER A 638 18.22 21.12 9.99
CA SER A 638 19.13 22.23 10.33
C SER A 638 19.71 22.09 11.74
N VAL A 639 21.00 22.47 11.89
CA VAL A 639 21.69 22.48 13.16
C VAL A 639 21.28 23.70 13.98
N SER A 640 20.91 23.51 15.22
CA SER A 640 20.54 24.55 16.19
C SER A 640 21.03 24.18 17.60
N LYS A 641 20.85 25.07 18.57
CA LYS A 641 21.15 24.79 20.00
C LYS A 641 20.30 23.64 20.59
N LYS A 642 19.24 23.22 19.90
CA LYS A 642 18.38 22.09 20.29
C LYS A 642 18.79 20.78 19.63
N THR A 643 19.86 20.77 18.83
CA THR A 643 20.39 19.56 18.19
C THR A 643 21.30 18.87 19.18
N ASP A 644 21.04 17.58 19.46
CA ASP A 644 21.84 16.77 20.37
C ASP A 644 23.03 16.11 19.64
N TYR A 645 22.83 15.63 18.43
CA TYR A 645 23.86 14.96 17.64
C TYR A 645 23.83 15.41 16.18
N VAL A 646 25.02 15.52 15.60
CA VAL A 646 25.18 15.65 14.15
C VAL A 646 25.95 14.44 13.63
N ILE A 647 25.30 13.67 12.73
CA ILE A 647 25.90 12.52 12.07
C ILE A 647 26.54 13.00 10.79
N ALA A 648 27.87 12.97 10.74
CA ALA A 648 28.66 13.53 9.65
C ALA A 648 29.26 12.42 8.77
N GLY A 649 28.84 12.35 7.51
CA GLY A 649 29.47 11.54 6.48
C GLY A 649 30.60 12.30 5.76
N ALA A 650 31.08 11.74 4.63
CA ALA A 650 32.08 12.38 3.79
C ALA A 650 31.52 13.68 3.20
N GLU A 651 32.42 14.68 2.99
CA GLU A 651 32.07 15.99 2.44
C GLU A 651 30.98 16.75 3.22
N ALA A 652 30.97 16.62 4.54
CA ALA A 652 30.06 17.34 5.41
C ALA A 652 30.36 18.86 5.37
N GLY A 653 29.46 19.63 4.76
CA GLY A 653 29.61 21.07 4.54
C GLY A 653 29.21 21.95 5.73
N SER A 654 28.57 23.10 5.46
CA SER A 654 28.21 24.14 6.41
C SER A 654 27.49 23.71 7.69
N LYS A 655 26.80 22.57 7.68
CA LYS A 655 26.12 22.01 8.87
C LYS A 655 27.13 21.49 9.89
N LEU A 656 28.24 20.89 9.44
CA LEU A 656 29.31 20.43 10.33
C LEU A 656 30.01 21.63 11.01
N GLU A 657 30.34 22.67 10.23
CA GLU A 657 30.92 23.89 10.79
C GLU A 657 30.01 24.53 11.83
N LYS A 658 28.71 24.58 11.55
CA LYS A 658 27.72 25.12 12.47
C LYS A 658 27.56 24.27 13.73
N ALA A 659 27.67 22.94 13.62
CA ALA A 659 27.67 22.05 14.78
C ALA A 659 28.86 22.30 15.70
N GLN A 660 30.05 22.44 15.12
CA GLN A 660 31.27 22.76 15.86
C GLN A 660 31.19 24.14 16.55
N GLN A 661 30.62 25.14 15.87
CA GLN A 661 30.44 26.50 16.45
C GLN A 661 29.42 26.47 17.63
N LEU A 662 28.42 25.61 17.58
CA LEU A 662 27.40 25.52 18.62
C LEU A 662 27.74 24.49 19.71
N GLY A 663 28.88 23.78 19.60
CA GLY A 663 29.31 22.76 20.56
C GLY A 663 28.41 21.49 20.54
N VAL A 664 27.75 21.21 19.43
CA VAL A 664 26.90 20.01 19.25
C VAL A 664 27.80 18.79 19.05
N THR A 665 27.42 17.67 19.68
CA THR A 665 28.16 16.39 19.53
C THR A 665 28.10 15.91 18.07
N VAL A 666 29.29 15.71 17.47
CA VAL A 666 29.41 15.18 16.10
C VAL A 666 29.94 13.76 16.18
N ILE A 667 29.22 12.83 15.52
CA ILE A 667 29.60 11.43 15.38
C ILE A 667 29.63 11.02 13.89
N ASP A 668 30.37 10.00 13.58
CA ASP A 668 30.39 9.40 12.22
C ASP A 668 29.30 8.34 12.05
N GLU A 669 29.20 7.76 10.85
CA GLU A 669 28.24 6.69 10.54
C GLU A 669 28.47 5.43 11.37
N ALA A 670 29.75 5.07 11.60
CA ALA A 670 30.10 3.85 12.34
C ALA A 670 29.65 3.95 13.81
N GLU A 671 29.91 5.10 14.44
CA GLU A 671 29.48 5.40 15.81
C GLU A 671 27.94 5.52 15.91
N PHE A 672 27.32 6.13 14.90
CA PHE A 672 25.84 6.17 14.82
C PHE A 672 25.24 4.76 14.80
N LEU A 673 25.77 3.85 13.95
CA LEU A 673 25.29 2.47 13.86
C LEU A 673 25.54 1.68 15.14
N ARG A 674 26.66 1.92 15.82
CA ARG A 674 27.00 1.30 17.09
C ARG A 674 26.02 1.72 18.19
N LEU A 675 25.81 3.00 18.36
CA LEU A 675 24.88 3.56 19.34
C LEU A 675 23.43 3.18 19.03
N LEU A 676 23.08 3.04 17.77
CA LEU A 676 21.72 2.64 17.36
C LEU A 676 21.40 1.20 17.79
N LYS A 677 22.43 0.33 17.85
CA LYS A 677 22.31 -1.05 18.36
C LYS A 677 22.36 -1.16 19.88
N GLY A 678 22.58 -0.05 20.58
CA GLY A 678 22.72 -0.04 22.04
C GLY A 678 24.08 -0.55 22.56
N GLU A 679 25.14 -0.50 21.71
CA GLU A 679 26.51 -0.93 22.03
C GLU A 679 27.37 0.22 22.53
#